data_3c95fc0212cb9728ce3b8605b15bb716
#
_entry.id   3c95fc0212cb9728ce3b8605b15bb716
#
_cell.length_a   1.000
_cell.length_b   1.000
_cell.length_c   1.000
_cell.angle_alpha   90.00
_cell.angle_beta   90.00
_cell.angle_gamma   90.00
#
_symmetry.space_group_name_H-M   'P 1'
#
loop_
_entity.id
_entity.type
_entity.pdbx_description
1 polymer ?
#
loop_
_entity_poly.entity_id
_entity_poly.type
_entity_poly.pdbx_seq_one_letter_code
_entity_poly.pdbx_strand_id
1 'polypeptide(L)'
;MFSRYIVLILFFFCWSSGSAQLLTDKLFFEHLTTEDGLSHNYVQSIYQDKDGFIWLGSDNGLNRYDGQRIDIFSTNTQPTLGGNKIRRIIQDRDKNLWILHENGLDRMKYSTQQVKSFLYDKNQSSRWVGIGVDKEESLVAYTEKKIFRYDIEKDTLVVLQDAPEEYRYSAFVQAGGKYYVGTRQHGIIAYDENWQLLEHIYPKSIEKGPLTDGLINVLQVDSEGCLWSVIVGICINKYNPKTKEVKTYKLSSTSLLNKEIRDIIELNKDYMLIGTFNGLFRLHKDNMEEVIVEKGEIGEEGGLSYYSIYSLFKDRQGIVWVGTYAGGVNYSHSYNQRFRFFAPSHLAGRFRMAKEDVDNNIWFATEGNGLLCHRPKTGQVESFWLNENKHHNDNIIKSICISGDKIMCGNQRGEVYNYSIKRNKFSLLRKYDNTNILYIFKDSKGHWWISVQDQGVFCLNMDSVRFPCSNYIDEIDPGILVFATQKDGLYVYNLNTGQKKQISAADLGVPADKSLSITSFCRDSEHNLWMTTERQGLLSVDKHWKMRKQHLSHTKVHSDKLYFVAKQNEERLWVIGAHKLYLFDPKEEQLHTFDNNNGLRLTDMDASSLIDSANRFWILGNTGYIMVDNRNFMLNDIPASVILTTLRINNKLQRPCESSVLDKCLAETSVLCLKHNQTNISIAYASDNHIYGNSDRFFYKMDGVDPDWVDAGNRREVFYSNLASGNYLLRIKVLNNDGTIGPETHLKIEVLPPLWARWWAFAIYAAIIFYILQRYIAYKQRKQRLEHELYLK
;
A
#
# COMPACT_ATOMS: atom_id res chain seq x y z
N MET A 1 41.71 -37.44 -9.24
CA MET A 1 41.47 -36.81 -7.92
C MET A 1 40.91 -35.37 -7.98
N PHE A 2 41.03 -34.66 -9.08
CA PHE A 2 40.54 -33.27 -9.21
C PHE A 2 39.02 -33.15 -9.45
N SER A 3 38.36 -34.19 -9.99
CA SER A 3 36.93 -34.14 -10.35
C SER A 3 35.95 -34.29 -9.15
N ARG A 4 36.43 -34.82 -8.02
CA ARG A 4 35.58 -35.00 -6.82
C ARG A 4 35.48 -33.74 -5.93
N TYR A 5 36.46 -32.85 -6.03
CA TYR A 5 36.44 -31.59 -5.25
C TYR A 5 35.58 -30.49 -5.89
N ILE A 6 35.41 -30.49 -7.20
CA ILE A 6 34.54 -29.51 -7.89
C ILE A 6 33.04 -29.80 -7.62
N VAL A 7 32.65 -31.07 -7.48
CA VAL A 7 31.26 -31.42 -7.13
C VAL A 7 30.95 -31.09 -5.69
N LEU A 8 31.92 -31.18 -4.76
CA LEU A 8 31.70 -30.80 -3.35
C LEU A 8 31.64 -29.27 -3.17
N ILE A 9 32.37 -28.49 -3.95
CA ILE A 9 32.30 -27.02 -3.92
C ILE A 9 30.98 -26.52 -4.54
N LEU A 10 30.45 -27.17 -5.58
CA LEU A 10 29.14 -26.83 -6.15
C LEU A 10 27.96 -27.23 -5.22
N PHE A 11 28.13 -28.32 -4.43
CA PHE A 11 27.09 -28.65 -3.42
C PHE A 11 27.11 -27.71 -2.21
N PHE A 12 28.25 -27.12 -1.84
CA PHE A 12 28.31 -26.13 -0.78
C PHE A 12 27.80 -24.76 -1.22
N PHE A 13 27.88 -24.40 -2.52
CA PHE A 13 27.32 -23.14 -3.03
C PHE A 13 25.79 -23.20 -3.25
N CYS A 14 25.22 -24.40 -3.46
CA CYS A 14 23.75 -24.55 -3.56
C CYS A 14 23.04 -24.58 -2.19
N TRP A 15 23.77 -24.81 -1.08
CA TRP A 15 23.15 -24.84 0.25
C TRP A 15 23.18 -23.48 0.98
N SER A 16 24.00 -22.53 0.48
CA SER A 16 24.05 -21.18 1.09
C SER A 16 23.02 -20.20 0.54
N SER A 17 22.35 -20.53 -0.56
CA SER A 17 21.29 -19.68 -1.14
C SER A 17 19.88 -19.95 -0.58
N GLY A 18 19.68 -21.11 0.11
CA GLY A 18 18.37 -21.46 0.67
C GLY A 18 18.01 -20.77 1.97
N SER A 19 18.99 -20.27 2.74
CA SER A 19 18.72 -19.69 4.06
C SER A 19 18.55 -18.16 4.08
N ALA A 20 18.90 -17.47 3.00
CA ALA A 20 18.66 -16.03 2.88
C ALA A 20 17.25 -15.69 2.37
N GLN A 21 16.58 -16.63 1.72
CA GLN A 21 15.24 -16.47 1.16
C GLN A 21 14.12 -16.69 2.20
N LEU A 22 14.42 -17.36 3.30
CA LEU A 22 13.47 -17.67 4.39
C LEU A 22 13.04 -16.44 5.23
N LEU A 23 13.78 -15.35 5.19
CA LEU A 23 13.45 -14.10 5.90
C LEU A 23 12.60 -13.13 5.06
N THR A 24 12.46 -13.37 3.75
CA THR A 24 11.75 -12.45 2.83
C THR A 24 10.26 -12.77 2.66
N ASP A 25 9.76 -13.85 3.23
CA ASP A 25 8.45 -14.42 2.88
C ASP A 25 7.34 -14.24 3.92
N LYS A 26 7.57 -13.57 5.04
CA LYS A 26 6.51 -13.29 6.02
C LYS A 26 5.55 -12.24 5.44
N LEU A 27 4.24 -12.54 5.44
CA LEU A 27 3.22 -11.58 5.07
C LEU A 27 3.04 -10.57 6.22
N PHE A 28 3.01 -9.29 5.88
CA PHE A 28 2.68 -8.22 6.82
C PHE A 28 1.28 -7.73 6.53
N PHE A 29 0.43 -7.74 7.57
CA PHE A 29 -0.97 -7.41 7.45
C PHE A 29 -1.30 -6.03 8.02
N GLU A 30 -2.14 -5.30 7.31
CA GLU A 30 -2.94 -4.20 7.81
C GLU A 30 -4.35 -4.71 8.09
N HIS A 31 -5.12 -3.96 8.88
CA HIS A 31 -6.40 -4.42 9.39
C HIS A 31 -7.51 -3.43 9.07
N LEU A 32 -8.71 -3.95 8.79
CA LEU A 32 -9.96 -3.20 8.75
C LEU A 32 -10.93 -3.86 9.73
N THR A 33 -11.39 -3.08 10.70
CA THR A 33 -12.25 -3.56 11.79
C THR A 33 -13.50 -2.69 11.93
N THR A 34 -14.34 -2.97 12.90
CA THR A 34 -15.46 -2.10 13.25
C THR A 34 -15.03 -0.69 13.70
N GLU A 35 -13.81 -0.52 14.15
CA GLU A 35 -13.24 0.80 14.48
C GLU A 35 -13.00 1.64 13.23
N ASP A 36 -12.73 0.97 12.09
CA ASP A 36 -12.55 1.60 10.77
C ASP A 36 -13.87 1.77 10.01
N GLY A 37 -14.99 1.38 10.61
CA GLY A 37 -16.33 1.51 10.04
C GLY A 37 -16.91 0.24 9.43
N LEU A 38 -16.27 -0.93 9.57
CA LEU A 38 -16.82 -2.22 9.15
C LEU A 38 -18.09 -2.55 9.96
N SER A 39 -19.11 -3.07 9.30
CA SER A 39 -20.40 -3.38 9.96
C SER A 39 -20.30 -4.51 10.99
N HIS A 40 -19.35 -5.43 10.84
CA HIS A 40 -19.07 -6.53 11.76
C HIS A 40 -17.70 -7.17 11.47
N ASN A 41 -17.00 -7.62 12.53
CA ASN A 41 -15.66 -8.24 12.40
C ASN A 41 -15.67 -9.69 11.88
N TYR A 42 -16.82 -10.33 11.72
CA TYR A 42 -16.93 -11.62 11.08
C TYR A 42 -17.15 -11.45 9.57
N VAL A 43 -16.13 -11.73 8.76
CA VAL A 43 -16.14 -11.53 7.30
C VAL A 43 -16.01 -12.87 6.59
N GLN A 44 -17.07 -13.25 5.87
CA GLN A 44 -17.18 -14.54 5.19
C GLN A 44 -16.88 -14.50 3.69
N SER A 45 -16.96 -13.31 3.07
CA SER A 45 -16.75 -13.15 1.64
C SER A 45 -16.06 -11.85 1.32
N ILE A 46 -15.11 -11.90 0.40
CA ILE A 46 -14.37 -10.75 -0.13
C ILE A 46 -14.42 -10.82 -1.65
N TYR A 47 -14.71 -9.70 -2.29
CA TYR A 47 -14.79 -9.61 -3.74
C TYR A 47 -14.37 -8.21 -4.22
N GLN A 48 -13.66 -8.12 -5.34
CA GLN A 48 -13.38 -6.85 -6.01
C GLN A 48 -14.26 -6.71 -7.24
N ASP A 49 -15.03 -5.62 -7.33
CA ASP A 49 -15.86 -5.33 -8.49
C ASP A 49 -15.03 -4.80 -9.68
N LYS A 50 -15.69 -4.65 -10.84
CA LYS A 50 -15.03 -4.20 -12.08
C LYS A 50 -14.49 -2.76 -12.00
N ASP A 51 -15.05 -1.94 -11.11
CA ASP A 51 -14.59 -0.57 -10.88
C ASP A 51 -13.45 -0.48 -9.85
N GLY A 52 -13.15 -1.55 -9.12
CA GLY A 52 -12.04 -1.62 -8.19
C GLY A 52 -12.43 -1.60 -6.71
N PHE A 53 -13.69 -1.33 -6.37
CA PHE A 53 -14.13 -1.39 -4.98
C PHE A 53 -14.02 -2.79 -4.39
N ILE A 54 -13.63 -2.85 -3.12
CA ILE A 54 -13.61 -4.11 -2.37
C ILE A 54 -14.94 -4.26 -1.62
N TRP A 55 -15.63 -5.36 -1.88
CA TRP A 55 -16.86 -5.73 -1.22
C TRP A 55 -16.61 -6.78 -0.15
N LEU A 56 -17.07 -6.51 1.06
CA LEU A 56 -16.83 -7.33 2.24
C LEU A 56 -18.19 -7.80 2.79
N GLY A 57 -18.43 -9.08 2.70
CA GLY A 57 -19.64 -9.72 3.22
C GLY A 57 -19.45 -10.13 4.67
N SER A 58 -20.18 -9.48 5.59
CA SER A 58 -20.10 -9.74 7.01
C SER A 58 -21.38 -10.40 7.57
N ASP A 59 -21.38 -10.70 8.86
CA ASP A 59 -22.54 -11.24 9.55
C ASP A 59 -23.61 -10.16 9.84
N ASN A 60 -23.31 -8.88 9.57
CA ASN A 60 -24.23 -7.75 9.77
C ASN A 60 -24.26 -6.77 8.60
N GLY A 61 -24.28 -7.26 7.38
CA GLY A 61 -24.42 -6.49 6.16
C GLY A 61 -23.26 -6.64 5.19
N LEU A 62 -23.45 -5.99 4.05
CA LEU A 62 -22.50 -5.87 2.97
C LEU A 62 -21.77 -4.52 3.09
N ASN A 63 -20.46 -4.53 2.99
CA ASN A 63 -19.60 -3.34 3.10
C ASN A 63 -18.88 -3.11 1.79
N ARG A 64 -18.90 -1.86 1.30
CA ARG A 64 -18.11 -1.43 0.14
C ARG A 64 -16.96 -0.56 0.61
N TYR A 65 -15.74 -0.98 0.39
CA TYR A 65 -14.52 -0.26 0.72
C TYR A 65 -13.90 0.39 -0.52
N ASP A 66 -13.60 1.68 -0.45
CA ASP A 66 -13.05 2.50 -1.54
C ASP A 66 -11.56 2.86 -1.36
N GLY A 67 -10.85 2.13 -0.49
CA GLY A 67 -9.46 2.42 -0.10
C GLY A 67 -9.35 3.37 1.11
N GLN A 68 -10.46 3.98 1.57
CA GLN A 68 -10.48 4.85 2.75
C GLN A 68 -11.77 4.74 3.56
N ARG A 69 -12.93 4.72 2.89
CA ARG A 69 -14.26 4.72 3.50
C ARG A 69 -14.95 3.39 3.30
N ILE A 70 -15.82 3.06 4.23
CA ILE A 70 -16.68 1.89 4.17
C ILE A 70 -18.13 2.35 4.12
N ASP A 71 -18.85 2.00 3.04
CA ASP A 71 -20.28 2.17 2.91
C ASP A 71 -20.97 0.86 3.30
N ILE A 72 -21.99 0.92 4.15
CA ILE A 72 -22.72 -0.25 4.66
C ILE A 72 -24.07 -0.38 3.98
N PHE A 73 -24.39 -1.60 3.52
CA PHE A 73 -25.69 -2.01 2.98
C PHE A 73 -26.27 -3.15 3.83
N SER A 74 -27.53 -3.03 4.23
CA SER A 74 -28.18 -3.95 5.12
C SER A 74 -29.70 -3.97 4.91
N THR A 75 -30.40 -4.75 5.70
CA THR A 75 -31.87 -4.73 5.73
C THR A 75 -32.47 -3.40 6.23
N ASN A 76 -31.65 -2.55 6.87
CA ASN A 76 -32.07 -1.26 7.44
C ASN A 76 -31.54 -0.04 6.64
N THR A 77 -30.81 -0.26 5.56
CA THR A 77 -30.28 0.82 4.71
C THR A 77 -31.09 0.98 3.43
N GLN A 78 -30.80 2.02 2.66
CA GLN A 78 -31.27 2.17 1.30
C GLN A 78 -30.05 2.14 0.36
N PRO A 79 -29.98 1.25 -0.64
CA PRO A 79 -30.99 0.20 -0.96
C PRO A 79 -31.03 -0.88 0.13
N THR A 80 -32.18 -1.52 0.29
CA THR A 80 -32.43 -2.52 1.32
C THR A 80 -32.10 -3.90 0.79
N LEU A 81 -31.31 -4.68 1.55
CA LEU A 81 -31.00 -6.08 1.26
C LEU A 81 -32.06 -7.03 1.83
N GLY A 82 -32.17 -8.22 1.26
CA GLY A 82 -33.05 -9.28 1.75
C GLY A 82 -32.55 -10.02 2.99
N GLY A 83 -31.26 -9.85 3.33
CA GLY A 83 -30.61 -10.44 4.51
C GLY A 83 -29.30 -9.75 4.89
N ASN A 84 -28.85 -9.96 6.13
CA ASN A 84 -27.64 -9.31 6.65
C ASN A 84 -26.41 -10.24 6.71
N LYS A 85 -26.61 -11.57 6.81
CA LYS A 85 -25.49 -12.52 6.87
C LYS A 85 -25.02 -12.87 5.47
N ILE A 86 -24.02 -12.13 5.00
CA ILE A 86 -23.55 -12.24 3.61
C ILE A 86 -22.52 -13.38 3.52
N ARG A 87 -22.82 -14.37 2.69
CA ARG A 87 -21.99 -15.59 2.54
C ARG A 87 -21.09 -15.55 1.31
N ARG A 88 -21.58 -14.98 0.19
CA ARG A 88 -20.81 -14.87 -1.04
C ARG A 88 -21.24 -13.69 -1.89
N ILE A 89 -20.28 -13.11 -2.60
CA ILE A 89 -20.48 -11.94 -3.44
C ILE A 89 -19.79 -12.21 -4.76
N ILE A 90 -20.47 -11.90 -5.87
CA ILE A 90 -19.88 -11.91 -7.22
C ILE A 90 -20.50 -10.79 -8.04
N GLN A 91 -19.88 -10.45 -9.16
CA GLN A 91 -20.41 -9.50 -10.14
C GLN A 91 -20.55 -10.17 -11.50
N ASP A 92 -21.65 -9.87 -12.22
CA ASP A 92 -21.87 -10.36 -13.56
C ASP A 92 -21.27 -9.42 -14.65
N ARG A 93 -21.43 -9.79 -15.93
CA ARG A 93 -20.94 -9.00 -17.08
C ARG A 93 -21.53 -7.58 -17.13
N ASP A 94 -22.77 -7.42 -16.68
CA ASP A 94 -23.51 -6.16 -16.68
C ASP A 94 -23.25 -5.33 -15.41
N LYS A 95 -22.21 -5.70 -14.66
CA LYS A 95 -21.80 -5.12 -13.39
C LYS A 95 -22.83 -5.25 -12.26
N ASN A 96 -23.90 -6.06 -12.40
CA ASN A 96 -24.80 -6.29 -11.29
C ASN A 96 -24.10 -7.11 -10.20
N LEU A 97 -24.28 -6.70 -8.96
CA LEU A 97 -23.72 -7.41 -7.81
C LEU A 97 -24.74 -8.44 -7.32
N TRP A 98 -24.29 -9.69 -7.24
CA TRP A 98 -25.07 -10.80 -6.73
C TRP A 98 -24.57 -11.17 -5.33
N ILE A 99 -25.51 -11.20 -4.39
CA ILE A 99 -25.22 -11.30 -2.95
C ILE A 99 -25.98 -12.47 -2.39
N LEU A 100 -25.25 -13.52 -2.00
CA LEU A 100 -25.83 -14.68 -1.33
C LEU A 100 -25.85 -14.45 0.18
N HIS A 101 -27.03 -14.54 0.79
CA HIS A 101 -27.24 -14.32 2.22
C HIS A 101 -28.13 -15.42 2.86
N GLU A 102 -28.37 -15.35 4.14
CA GLU A 102 -29.10 -16.39 4.89
C GLU A 102 -30.54 -16.62 4.42
N ASN A 103 -31.20 -15.59 3.86
CA ASN A 103 -32.61 -15.66 3.42
C ASN A 103 -32.77 -15.94 1.93
N GLY A 104 -31.68 -15.83 1.12
CA GLY A 104 -31.80 -15.98 -0.30
C GLY A 104 -30.63 -15.40 -1.10
N LEU A 105 -30.94 -14.90 -2.26
CA LEU A 105 -30.01 -14.28 -3.20
C LEU A 105 -30.54 -12.92 -3.61
N ASP A 106 -29.75 -11.88 -3.48
CA ASP A 106 -30.06 -10.53 -3.97
C ASP A 106 -29.29 -10.22 -5.23
N ARG A 107 -29.93 -9.52 -6.16
CA ARG A 107 -29.29 -8.82 -7.26
C ARG A 107 -29.36 -7.33 -7.02
N MET A 108 -28.24 -6.66 -6.82
CA MET A 108 -28.13 -5.21 -6.82
C MET A 108 -27.72 -4.74 -8.19
N LYS A 109 -28.65 -4.04 -8.90
CA LYS A 109 -28.37 -3.51 -10.23
C LYS A 109 -27.36 -2.36 -10.12
N TYR A 110 -26.26 -2.44 -10.84
CA TYR A 110 -25.18 -1.47 -10.75
C TYR A 110 -25.64 -0.04 -11.07
N SER A 111 -26.27 0.14 -12.23
CA SER A 111 -26.64 1.47 -12.74
C SER A 111 -27.64 2.22 -11.86
N THR A 112 -28.61 1.52 -11.28
CA THR A 112 -29.72 2.13 -10.49
C THR A 112 -29.62 1.87 -9.00
N GLN A 113 -28.71 0.99 -8.55
CA GLN A 113 -28.60 0.52 -7.17
C GLN A 113 -29.91 -0.11 -6.62
N GLN A 114 -30.82 -0.52 -7.50
CA GLN A 114 -32.01 -1.24 -7.08
C GLN A 114 -31.68 -2.69 -6.74
N VAL A 115 -32.29 -3.18 -5.67
CA VAL A 115 -32.13 -4.56 -5.21
C VAL A 115 -33.39 -5.36 -5.55
N LYS A 116 -33.18 -6.53 -6.15
CA LYS A 116 -34.21 -7.55 -6.34
C LYS A 116 -33.79 -8.81 -5.60
N SER A 117 -34.66 -9.30 -4.72
CA SER A 117 -34.41 -10.49 -3.89
C SER A 117 -35.09 -11.73 -4.46
N PHE A 118 -34.36 -12.83 -4.51
CA PHE A 118 -34.81 -14.18 -4.83
C PHE A 118 -34.76 -15.00 -3.53
N LEU A 119 -35.82 -14.85 -2.71
CA LEU A 119 -35.90 -15.45 -1.38
C LEU A 119 -36.15 -16.96 -1.45
N TYR A 120 -35.75 -17.68 -0.42
CA TYR A 120 -36.08 -19.09 -0.30
C TYR A 120 -37.58 -19.28 -0.20
N ASP A 121 -38.11 -20.26 -0.94
CA ASP A 121 -39.44 -20.78 -0.66
C ASP A 121 -39.36 -21.65 0.61
N LYS A 122 -40.03 -21.24 1.66
CA LYS A 122 -40.07 -21.99 2.95
C LYS A 122 -40.60 -23.40 2.80
N ASN A 123 -41.33 -23.70 1.73
CA ASN A 123 -41.89 -25.03 1.41
C ASN A 123 -40.93 -25.88 0.55
N GLN A 124 -39.86 -25.30 0.00
CA GLN A 124 -38.84 -26.05 -0.74
C GLN A 124 -37.62 -26.32 0.17
N SER A 125 -37.25 -27.57 0.27
CA SER A 125 -36.17 -28.08 1.15
C SER A 125 -34.74 -27.68 0.68
N SER A 126 -34.57 -26.89 -0.35
CA SER A 126 -33.28 -26.62 -0.98
C SER A 126 -32.81 -25.17 -0.80
N ARG A 127 -31.84 -24.97 0.07
CA ARG A 127 -31.14 -23.69 0.23
C ARG A 127 -30.09 -23.49 -0.86
N TRP A 128 -29.80 -22.24 -1.21
CA TRP A 128 -28.65 -21.90 -2.05
C TRP A 128 -27.35 -22.30 -1.36
N VAL A 129 -26.52 -23.06 -2.04
CA VAL A 129 -25.23 -23.53 -1.54
C VAL A 129 -24.14 -22.54 -1.92
N GLY A 130 -24.18 -22.03 -3.17
CA GLY A 130 -23.19 -21.10 -3.65
C GLY A 130 -23.62 -20.40 -4.95
N ILE A 131 -22.79 -19.45 -5.36
CA ILE A 131 -22.91 -18.71 -6.60
C ILE A 131 -21.56 -18.63 -7.29
N GLY A 132 -21.55 -18.50 -8.61
CA GLY A 132 -20.40 -18.29 -9.46
C GLY A 132 -20.82 -17.65 -10.77
N VAL A 133 -19.92 -17.53 -11.73
CA VAL A 133 -20.22 -17.04 -13.09
C VAL A 133 -19.87 -18.10 -14.14
N ASP A 134 -20.60 -18.09 -15.25
CA ASP A 134 -20.28 -18.90 -16.42
C ASP A 134 -19.20 -18.21 -17.30
N LYS A 135 -18.90 -18.79 -18.47
CA LYS A 135 -17.92 -18.23 -19.42
C LYS A 135 -18.33 -16.87 -20.00
N GLU A 136 -19.63 -16.56 -19.99
CA GLU A 136 -20.18 -15.28 -20.43
C GLU A 136 -20.29 -14.26 -19.30
N GLU A 137 -19.71 -14.60 -18.15
CA GLU A 137 -19.83 -13.84 -16.88
C GLU A 137 -21.29 -13.64 -16.43
N SER A 138 -22.20 -14.54 -16.81
CA SER A 138 -23.57 -14.56 -16.30
C SER A 138 -23.64 -15.34 -14.99
N LEU A 139 -24.58 -14.97 -14.09
CA LEU A 139 -24.73 -15.67 -12.83
C LEU A 139 -25.06 -17.14 -13.01
N VAL A 140 -24.35 -17.99 -12.29
CA VAL A 140 -24.67 -19.37 -12.00
C VAL A 140 -24.91 -19.50 -10.49
N ALA A 141 -26.11 -19.87 -10.07
CA ALA A 141 -26.45 -20.15 -8.69
C ALA A 141 -26.79 -21.64 -8.53
N TYR A 142 -26.44 -22.24 -7.40
CA TYR A 142 -26.72 -23.65 -7.21
C TYR A 142 -27.20 -23.99 -5.80
N THR A 143 -28.09 -24.98 -5.76
CA THR A 143 -28.53 -25.66 -4.56
C THR A 143 -27.86 -27.04 -4.49
N GLU A 144 -28.12 -27.85 -3.48
CA GLU A 144 -27.60 -29.23 -3.43
C GLU A 144 -28.07 -30.09 -4.60
N LYS A 145 -29.21 -29.74 -5.21
CA LYS A 145 -29.88 -30.56 -6.22
C LYS A 145 -29.96 -29.93 -7.61
N LYS A 146 -29.82 -28.62 -7.72
CA LYS A 146 -30.03 -27.92 -8.98
C LYS A 146 -29.02 -26.84 -9.21
N ILE A 147 -28.69 -26.64 -10.49
CA ILE A 147 -27.90 -25.51 -10.97
C ILE A 147 -28.82 -24.61 -11.78
N PHE A 148 -28.74 -23.33 -11.54
CA PHE A 148 -29.54 -22.29 -12.16
C PHE A 148 -28.66 -21.27 -12.87
N ARG A 149 -29.18 -20.72 -13.98
CA ARG A 149 -28.62 -19.54 -14.65
C ARG A 149 -29.61 -18.36 -14.55
N TYR A 150 -29.10 -17.14 -14.46
CA TYR A 150 -29.94 -15.97 -14.55
C TYR A 150 -30.29 -15.68 -16.03
N ASP A 151 -31.59 -15.61 -16.32
CA ASP A 151 -32.15 -15.21 -17.61
C ASP A 151 -32.52 -13.74 -17.55
N ILE A 152 -31.78 -12.91 -18.30
CA ILE A 152 -31.93 -11.45 -18.28
C ILE A 152 -33.25 -10.99 -18.92
N GLU A 153 -33.74 -11.73 -19.94
CA GLU A 153 -34.99 -11.36 -20.64
C GLU A 153 -36.22 -11.59 -19.76
N LYS A 154 -36.20 -12.71 -19.01
CA LYS A 154 -37.29 -13.07 -18.11
C LYS A 154 -37.10 -12.50 -16.70
N ASP A 155 -35.96 -11.91 -16.41
CA ASP A 155 -35.56 -11.42 -15.10
C ASP A 155 -35.77 -12.46 -13.98
N THR A 156 -35.38 -13.73 -14.25
CA THR A 156 -35.58 -14.85 -13.32
C THR A 156 -34.45 -15.87 -13.42
N LEU A 157 -34.43 -16.79 -12.45
CA LEU A 157 -33.51 -17.93 -12.43
C LEU A 157 -34.12 -19.13 -13.15
N VAL A 158 -33.42 -19.68 -14.15
CA VAL A 158 -33.85 -20.84 -14.93
C VAL A 158 -32.96 -22.02 -14.57
N VAL A 159 -33.56 -23.22 -14.41
CA VAL A 159 -32.82 -24.44 -14.13
C VAL A 159 -32.01 -24.84 -15.37
N LEU A 160 -30.70 -25.03 -15.21
CA LEU A 160 -29.79 -25.55 -16.21
C LEU A 160 -29.60 -27.06 -16.08
N GLN A 161 -29.42 -27.53 -14.84
CA GLN A 161 -29.01 -28.89 -14.57
C GLN A 161 -29.64 -29.38 -13.24
N ASP A 162 -30.19 -30.59 -13.26
CA ASP A 162 -30.57 -31.33 -12.07
C ASP A 162 -29.47 -32.31 -11.66
N ALA A 163 -29.21 -32.42 -10.36
CA ALA A 163 -28.26 -33.41 -9.84
C ALA A 163 -28.87 -34.81 -9.95
N PRO A 164 -28.10 -35.85 -10.29
CA PRO A 164 -28.52 -37.24 -10.14
C PRO A 164 -29.09 -37.50 -8.73
N GLU A 165 -29.96 -38.47 -8.57
CA GLU A 165 -30.77 -38.65 -7.33
C GLU A 165 -29.92 -38.74 -6.07
N GLU A 166 -28.78 -39.44 -6.15
CA GLU A 166 -27.84 -39.64 -5.04
C GLU A 166 -26.87 -38.50 -4.82
N TYR A 167 -26.73 -37.56 -5.78
CA TYR A 167 -25.72 -36.52 -5.75
C TYR A 167 -26.20 -35.27 -5.03
N ARG A 168 -25.24 -34.60 -4.39
CA ARG A 168 -25.43 -33.31 -3.72
C ARG A 168 -24.29 -32.37 -4.13
N TYR A 169 -24.61 -31.31 -4.84
CA TYR A 169 -23.64 -30.28 -5.24
C TYR A 169 -23.15 -29.49 -4.03
N SER A 170 -21.87 -29.18 -3.97
CA SER A 170 -21.25 -28.56 -2.81
C SER A 170 -20.27 -27.43 -3.15
N ALA A 171 -19.68 -27.44 -4.36
CA ALA A 171 -18.73 -26.43 -4.81
C ALA A 171 -18.85 -26.24 -6.33
N PHE A 172 -18.43 -25.09 -6.84
CA PHE A 172 -18.46 -24.76 -8.26
C PHE A 172 -17.28 -23.87 -8.63
N VAL A 173 -16.64 -24.14 -9.77
CA VAL A 173 -15.65 -23.26 -10.38
C VAL A 173 -15.70 -23.37 -11.90
N GLN A 174 -15.51 -22.25 -12.59
CA GLN A 174 -15.39 -22.14 -14.04
C GLN A 174 -13.92 -21.94 -14.41
N ALA A 175 -13.41 -22.69 -15.39
CA ALA A 175 -12.08 -22.48 -15.92
C ALA A 175 -11.93 -23.06 -17.34
N GLY A 176 -11.26 -22.33 -18.22
CA GLY A 176 -10.91 -22.80 -19.58
C GLY A 176 -12.12 -23.25 -20.41
N GLY A 177 -13.28 -22.58 -20.26
CA GLY A 177 -14.52 -22.95 -20.95
C GLY A 177 -15.22 -24.20 -20.41
N LYS A 178 -14.78 -24.71 -19.25
CA LYS A 178 -15.40 -25.85 -18.56
C LYS A 178 -15.96 -25.45 -17.21
N TYR A 179 -16.99 -26.20 -16.78
CA TYR A 179 -17.59 -26.03 -15.45
C TYR A 179 -17.28 -27.24 -14.61
N TYR A 180 -16.69 -27.04 -13.43
CA TYR A 180 -16.39 -28.10 -12.48
C TYR A 180 -17.30 -27.96 -11.28
N VAL A 181 -18.01 -29.03 -10.97
CA VAL A 181 -18.97 -29.08 -9.87
C VAL A 181 -18.53 -30.14 -8.87
N GLY A 182 -18.19 -29.70 -7.66
CA GLY A 182 -17.86 -30.58 -6.54
C GLY A 182 -19.12 -31.16 -5.93
N THR A 183 -19.02 -32.40 -5.45
CA THR A 183 -20.12 -33.09 -4.78
C THR A 183 -19.74 -33.49 -3.35
N ARG A 184 -20.72 -33.87 -2.54
CA ARG A 184 -20.46 -34.32 -1.15
C ARG A 184 -19.69 -35.65 -1.07
N GLN A 185 -19.95 -36.60 -1.98
CA GLN A 185 -19.36 -37.95 -1.89
C GLN A 185 -18.96 -38.56 -3.22
N HIS A 186 -19.37 -37.95 -4.33
CA HIS A 186 -19.21 -38.51 -5.69
C HIS A 186 -18.11 -37.82 -6.50
N GLY A 187 -17.18 -37.08 -5.87
CA GLY A 187 -16.07 -36.43 -6.56
C GLY A 187 -16.48 -35.15 -7.31
N ILE A 188 -15.91 -34.97 -8.50
CA ILE A 188 -16.08 -33.76 -9.30
C ILE A 188 -16.72 -34.12 -10.65
N ILE A 189 -17.73 -33.37 -11.04
CA ILE A 189 -18.37 -33.48 -12.35
C ILE A 189 -17.88 -32.33 -13.20
N ALA A 190 -17.40 -32.62 -14.42
CA ALA A 190 -16.98 -31.62 -15.38
C ALA A 190 -18.00 -31.54 -16.53
N TYR A 191 -18.45 -30.33 -16.83
CA TYR A 191 -19.33 -30.02 -17.96
C TYR A 191 -18.61 -29.13 -18.97
N ASP A 192 -19.02 -29.22 -20.24
CA ASP A 192 -18.59 -28.27 -21.26
C ASP A 192 -19.33 -26.93 -21.15
N GLU A 193 -19.04 -26.01 -22.06
CA GLU A 193 -19.65 -24.69 -22.13
C GLU A 193 -21.17 -24.71 -22.38
N ASN A 194 -21.72 -25.83 -22.90
CA ASN A 194 -23.15 -26.02 -23.14
C ASN A 194 -23.82 -26.87 -22.04
N TRP A 195 -23.13 -27.08 -20.91
CA TRP A 195 -23.58 -27.90 -19.79
C TRP A 195 -23.79 -29.38 -20.13
N GLN A 196 -23.09 -29.88 -21.18
CA GLN A 196 -23.05 -31.28 -21.46
C GLN A 196 -21.97 -31.96 -20.63
N LEU A 197 -22.26 -33.16 -20.11
CA LEU A 197 -21.34 -33.93 -19.29
C LEU A 197 -20.08 -34.29 -20.09
N LEU A 198 -18.91 -33.83 -19.67
CA LEU A 198 -17.62 -34.18 -20.29
C LEU A 198 -16.95 -35.34 -19.57
N GLU A 199 -16.89 -35.27 -18.25
CA GLU A 199 -16.11 -36.20 -17.45
C GLU A 199 -16.62 -36.23 -16.02
N HIS A 200 -16.52 -37.42 -15.42
CA HIS A 200 -16.73 -37.56 -13.96
C HIS A 200 -15.42 -38.04 -13.32
N ILE A 201 -14.86 -37.21 -12.46
CA ILE A 201 -13.63 -37.50 -11.72
C ILE A 201 -14.02 -38.11 -10.38
N TYR A 202 -14.03 -39.44 -10.33
CA TYR A 202 -14.51 -40.21 -9.20
C TYR A 202 -13.55 -40.24 -8.01
N PRO A 203 -14.03 -40.40 -6.78
CA PRO A 203 -13.22 -40.74 -5.63
C PRO A 203 -12.74 -42.21 -5.66
N LYS A 204 -11.77 -42.55 -4.83
CA LYS A 204 -11.14 -43.89 -4.79
C LYS A 204 -12.10 -45.02 -4.45
N SER A 205 -13.11 -44.78 -3.61
CA SER A 205 -14.12 -45.74 -3.24
C SER A 205 -15.10 -46.06 -4.38
N ILE A 206 -15.21 -45.12 -5.37
CA ILE A 206 -16.09 -45.26 -6.52
C ILE A 206 -15.23 -45.41 -7.76
N GLU A 207 -15.41 -46.51 -8.51
CA GLU A 207 -14.71 -46.78 -9.78
C GLU A 207 -13.17 -46.66 -9.73
N LYS A 208 -12.56 -46.81 -8.52
CA LYS A 208 -11.11 -46.63 -8.30
C LYS A 208 -10.57 -45.29 -8.85
N GLY A 209 -11.37 -44.24 -8.72
CA GLY A 209 -11.01 -42.89 -9.19
C GLY A 209 -9.77 -42.33 -8.53
N PRO A 210 -9.22 -41.23 -9.07
CA PRO A 210 -7.98 -40.64 -8.58
C PRO A 210 -8.15 -39.79 -7.31
N LEU A 211 -9.36 -39.31 -6.99
CA LEU A 211 -9.61 -38.41 -5.87
C LEU A 211 -9.74 -39.13 -4.52
N THR A 212 -9.50 -38.40 -3.43
CA THR A 212 -9.79 -38.86 -2.08
C THR A 212 -11.30 -38.75 -1.80
N ASP A 213 -11.85 -39.72 -1.04
CA ASP A 213 -13.26 -39.73 -0.64
C ASP A 213 -13.58 -38.61 0.33
N GLY A 214 -14.77 -38.02 0.20
CA GLY A 214 -15.29 -37.03 1.14
C GLY A 214 -16.00 -35.84 0.52
N LEU A 215 -16.43 -34.92 1.38
CA LEU A 215 -17.11 -33.69 0.99
C LEU A 215 -16.12 -32.68 0.41
N ILE A 216 -16.36 -32.28 -0.83
CA ILE A 216 -15.63 -31.18 -1.48
C ILE A 216 -16.30 -29.87 -1.12
N ASN A 217 -15.66 -29.03 -0.32
CA ASN A 217 -16.20 -27.73 0.07
C ASN A 217 -15.60 -26.53 -0.67
N VAL A 218 -14.41 -26.68 -1.24
CA VAL A 218 -13.75 -25.65 -2.04
C VAL A 218 -13.21 -26.25 -3.34
N LEU A 219 -13.46 -25.57 -4.42
CA LEU A 219 -12.84 -25.81 -5.73
C LEU A 219 -12.20 -24.51 -6.23
N GLN A 220 -10.96 -24.62 -6.69
CA GLN A 220 -10.22 -23.50 -7.27
C GLN A 220 -9.39 -24.01 -8.45
N VAL A 221 -9.11 -23.14 -9.42
CA VAL A 221 -8.21 -23.43 -10.51
C VAL A 221 -7.02 -22.48 -10.44
N ASP A 222 -5.82 -23.03 -10.55
CA ASP A 222 -4.60 -22.22 -10.59
C ASP A 222 -4.30 -21.69 -12.00
N SER A 223 -3.30 -20.82 -12.10
CA SER A 223 -2.87 -20.22 -13.38
C SER A 223 -2.33 -21.22 -14.40
N GLU A 224 -1.96 -22.44 -13.96
CA GLU A 224 -1.54 -23.55 -14.83
C GLU A 224 -2.73 -24.37 -15.35
N GLY A 225 -3.94 -24.10 -14.86
CA GLY A 225 -5.18 -24.81 -15.17
C GLY A 225 -5.36 -26.11 -14.38
N CYS A 226 -4.61 -26.31 -13.29
CA CYS A 226 -4.82 -27.43 -12.38
C CYS A 226 -5.99 -27.14 -11.43
N LEU A 227 -6.81 -28.16 -11.18
CA LEU A 227 -7.95 -28.08 -10.30
C LEU A 227 -7.56 -28.48 -8.88
N TRP A 228 -7.77 -27.56 -7.94
CA TRP A 228 -7.55 -27.76 -6.53
C TRP A 228 -8.87 -28.03 -5.83
N SER A 229 -8.96 -29.15 -5.12
CA SER A 229 -10.16 -29.53 -4.34
C SER A 229 -9.80 -29.79 -2.89
N VAL A 230 -10.54 -29.15 -2.00
CA VAL A 230 -10.42 -29.38 -0.55
C VAL A 230 -11.44 -30.41 -0.10
N ILE A 231 -10.95 -31.51 0.47
CA ILE A 231 -11.77 -32.54 1.10
C ILE A 231 -11.81 -32.29 2.59
N VAL A 232 -12.98 -31.97 3.12
CA VAL A 232 -13.17 -31.52 4.49
C VAL A 232 -12.53 -32.48 5.49
N GLY A 233 -11.60 -31.96 6.29
CA GLY A 233 -10.93 -32.68 7.37
C GLY A 233 -9.94 -33.77 6.92
N ILE A 234 -9.69 -33.95 5.63
CA ILE A 234 -8.91 -35.06 5.09
C ILE A 234 -7.67 -34.61 4.32
N CYS A 235 -7.85 -33.84 3.22
CA CYS A 235 -6.74 -33.49 2.35
C CYS A 235 -7.06 -32.37 1.36
N ILE A 236 -6.04 -31.94 0.64
CA ILE A 236 -6.14 -31.14 -0.59
C ILE A 236 -5.67 -32.01 -1.74
N ASN A 237 -6.43 -32.07 -2.83
CA ASN A 237 -6.02 -32.69 -4.07
C ASN A 237 -5.71 -31.61 -5.14
N LYS A 238 -4.58 -31.75 -5.83
CA LYS A 238 -4.27 -31.02 -7.08
C LYS A 238 -4.48 -32.02 -8.22
N TYR A 239 -5.46 -31.78 -9.06
CA TYR A 239 -5.75 -32.58 -10.25
C TYR A 239 -5.34 -31.82 -11.51
N ASN A 240 -4.54 -32.45 -12.35
CA ASN A 240 -4.17 -31.90 -13.64
C ASN A 240 -5.11 -32.47 -14.73
N PRO A 241 -5.99 -31.66 -15.33
CA PRO A 241 -6.95 -32.13 -16.33
C PRO A 241 -6.32 -32.67 -17.63
N LYS A 242 -5.06 -32.27 -17.93
CA LYS A 242 -4.34 -32.70 -19.14
C LYS A 242 -3.68 -34.07 -18.95
N THR A 243 -2.99 -34.29 -17.83
CA THR A 243 -2.27 -35.53 -17.54
C THR A 243 -3.10 -36.54 -16.76
N LYS A 244 -4.26 -36.12 -16.19
CA LYS A 244 -5.14 -36.92 -15.34
C LYS A 244 -4.49 -37.34 -14.01
N GLU A 245 -3.36 -36.74 -13.66
CA GLU A 245 -2.64 -37.02 -12.42
C GLU A 245 -3.21 -36.25 -11.24
N VAL A 246 -3.18 -36.87 -10.06
CA VAL A 246 -3.57 -36.26 -8.78
C VAL A 246 -2.39 -36.30 -7.83
N LYS A 247 -2.02 -35.13 -7.32
CA LYS A 247 -1.15 -34.96 -6.14
C LYS A 247 -2.02 -34.69 -4.93
N THR A 248 -1.73 -35.33 -3.81
CA THR A 248 -2.53 -35.19 -2.58
C THR A 248 -1.68 -34.73 -1.41
N TYR A 249 -2.05 -33.61 -0.81
CA TYR A 249 -1.52 -33.17 0.48
C TYR A 249 -2.46 -33.68 1.59
N LYS A 250 -1.96 -34.59 2.42
CA LYS A 250 -2.71 -35.15 3.55
C LYS A 250 -2.54 -34.27 4.78
N LEU A 251 -3.65 -33.88 5.39
CA LEU A 251 -3.63 -33.19 6.67
C LEU A 251 -3.12 -34.14 7.76
N SER A 252 -1.88 -33.96 8.20
CA SER A 252 -1.27 -34.81 9.22
C SER A 252 -1.85 -34.52 10.60
N SER A 253 -1.86 -35.53 11.48
CA SER A 253 -2.28 -35.39 12.89
C SER A 253 -1.31 -34.52 13.72
N THR A 254 -0.11 -34.30 13.21
CA THR A 254 0.94 -33.47 13.82
C THR A 254 0.99 -32.04 13.31
N SER A 255 0.19 -31.71 12.28
CA SER A 255 0.03 -30.33 11.85
C SER A 255 -0.58 -29.50 12.98
N LEU A 256 0.09 -28.41 13.37
CA LEU A 256 -0.40 -27.45 14.36
C LEU A 256 -1.70 -26.75 13.90
N LEU A 257 -2.06 -26.93 12.63
CA LEU A 257 -3.24 -26.40 12.00
C LEU A 257 -4.41 -27.35 12.22
N ASN A 258 -5.51 -26.82 12.72
CA ASN A 258 -6.73 -27.58 12.85
C ASN A 258 -7.22 -27.98 11.45
N LYS A 259 -7.78 -29.17 11.30
CA LYS A 259 -8.11 -29.86 10.03
C LYS A 259 -9.18 -29.15 9.17
N GLU A 260 -9.75 -28.03 9.61
CA GLU A 260 -10.77 -27.31 8.87
C GLU A 260 -10.15 -26.25 7.94
N ILE A 261 -9.94 -26.63 6.68
CA ILE A 261 -9.62 -25.69 5.61
C ILE A 261 -10.91 -25.02 5.16
N ARG A 262 -10.90 -23.70 5.11
CA ARG A 262 -12.06 -22.88 4.78
C ARG A 262 -11.98 -22.31 3.36
N ASP A 263 -10.78 -21.91 2.93
CA ASP A 263 -10.59 -21.31 1.61
C ASP A 263 -9.16 -21.54 1.12
N ILE A 264 -8.97 -21.46 -0.20
CA ILE A 264 -7.69 -21.64 -0.88
C ILE A 264 -7.60 -20.70 -2.09
N ILE A 265 -6.48 -19.99 -2.23
CA ILE A 265 -6.19 -19.14 -3.39
C ILE A 265 -4.77 -19.34 -3.88
N GLU A 266 -4.52 -19.00 -5.14
CA GLU A 266 -3.18 -18.94 -5.69
C GLU A 266 -2.45 -17.67 -5.22
N LEU A 267 -1.40 -17.83 -4.40
CA LEU A 267 -0.57 -16.73 -3.95
C LEU A 267 0.35 -16.24 -5.08
N ASN A 268 1.09 -17.16 -5.67
CA ASN A 268 2.01 -16.92 -6.79
C ASN A 268 2.23 -18.21 -7.61
N LYS A 269 3.21 -18.20 -8.51
CA LYS A 269 3.51 -19.37 -9.37
C LYS A 269 3.85 -20.63 -8.58
N ASP A 270 4.49 -20.48 -7.42
CA ASP A 270 5.05 -21.60 -6.66
C ASP A 270 4.15 -22.03 -5.49
N TYR A 271 3.29 -21.15 -4.99
CA TYR A 271 2.55 -21.38 -3.75
C TYR A 271 1.05 -21.13 -3.87
N MET A 272 0.28 -22.01 -3.22
CA MET A 272 -1.10 -21.77 -2.81
C MET A 272 -1.12 -21.21 -1.39
N LEU A 273 -2.05 -20.30 -1.09
CA LEU A 273 -2.34 -19.81 0.26
C LEU A 273 -3.61 -20.49 0.77
N ILE A 274 -3.52 -21.07 1.97
CA ILE A 274 -4.56 -21.89 2.56
C ILE A 274 -5.04 -21.23 3.85
N GLY A 275 -6.33 -20.92 3.92
CA GLY A 275 -7.00 -20.39 5.10
C GLY A 275 -7.64 -21.49 5.92
N THR A 276 -7.33 -21.52 7.24
CA THR A 276 -7.84 -22.56 8.15
C THR A 276 -8.49 -21.94 9.38
N PHE A 277 -9.06 -22.80 10.21
CA PHE A 277 -9.57 -22.39 11.53
C PHE A 277 -8.46 -21.91 12.49
N ASN A 278 -7.19 -22.24 12.23
CA ASN A 278 -6.04 -21.94 13.10
C ASN A 278 -4.90 -21.18 12.40
N GLY A 279 -5.20 -20.36 11.40
CA GLY A 279 -4.22 -19.51 10.72
C GLY A 279 -4.11 -19.78 9.23
N LEU A 280 -3.07 -19.16 8.63
CA LEU A 280 -2.71 -19.29 7.23
C LEU A 280 -1.47 -20.15 7.07
N PHE A 281 -1.40 -20.95 6.02
CA PHE A 281 -0.18 -21.57 5.58
C PHE A 281 -0.02 -21.52 4.07
N ARG A 282 1.20 -21.67 3.60
CA ARG A 282 1.56 -21.77 2.19
C ARG A 282 1.86 -23.21 1.85
N LEU A 283 1.27 -23.67 0.76
CA LEU A 283 1.51 -24.98 0.21
C LEU A 283 2.23 -24.85 -1.13
N HIS A 284 3.40 -25.44 -1.24
CA HIS A 284 4.13 -25.45 -2.49
C HIS A 284 3.41 -26.33 -3.51
N LYS A 285 3.18 -25.80 -4.74
CA LYS A 285 2.34 -26.45 -5.74
C LYS A 285 2.90 -27.77 -6.29
N ASP A 286 4.24 -27.92 -6.35
CA ASP A 286 4.88 -29.06 -7.01
C ASP A 286 5.18 -30.19 -6.06
N ASN A 287 5.81 -29.92 -4.93
CA ASN A 287 6.18 -30.94 -3.94
C ASN A 287 5.13 -31.15 -2.86
N MET A 288 4.08 -30.30 -2.81
CA MET A 288 2.98 -30.34 -1.83
C MET A 288 3.50 -30.27 -0.37
N GLU A 289 4.58 -29.51 -0.15
CA GLU A 289 5.15 -29.27 1.18
C GLU A 289 4.58 -27.97 1.77
N GLU A 290 4.24 -28.04 3.06
CA GLU A 290 3.88 -26.88 3.87
C GLU A 290 5.14 -26.10 4.23
N VAL A 291 5.18 -24.79 3.89
CA VAL A 291 6.40 -23.99 4.01
C VAL A 291 6.33 -23.00 5.15
N ILE A 292 5.23 -22.29 5.33
CA ILE A 292 5.10 -21.24 6.35
C ILE A 292 3.70 -21.21 6.92
N VAL A 293 3.62 -21.06 8.21
CA VAL A 293 2.37 -20.87 8.96
C VAL A 293 2.39 -19.48 9.58
N GLU A 294 1.44 -18.65 9.18
CA GLU A 294 1.13 -17.40 9.87
C GLU A 294 0.09 -17.72 10.95
N LYS A 295 0.56 -17.84 12.18
CA LYS A 295 -0.34 -17.92 13.33
C LYS A 295 -0.71 -16.50 13.74
N GLY A 296 -1.99 -16.22 13.83
CA GLY A 296 -2.45 -14.95 14.37
C GLY A 296 -2.22 -14.95 15.89
N GLU A 297 -1.08 -14.49 16.34
CA GLU A 297 -0.90 -14.11 17.74
C GLU A 297 -1.47 -12.71 17.90
N ILE A 298 -2.53 -12.60 18.70
CA ILE A 298 -3.23 -11.33 18.94
C ILE A 298 -2.22 -10.34 19.54
N GLY A 299 -1.98 -9.23 18.84
CA GLY A 299 -1.07 -8.17 19.26
C GLY A 299 0.34 -8.21 18.66
N GLU A 300 0.64 -9.17 17.80
CA GLU A 300 1.87 -9.12 16.98
C GLU A 300 1.73 -8.05 15.90
N GLU A 301 2.63 -7.09 15.87
CA GLU A 301 2.62 -6.01 14.88
C GLU A 301 2.84 -6.57 13.47
N GLY A 302 1.89 -6.27 12.56
CA GLY A 302 1.90 -6.80 11.19
C GLY A 302 1.51 -8.28 11.08
N GLY A 303 1.11 -8.95 12.17
CA GLY A 303 0.52 -10.28 12.18
C GLY A 303 -0.96 -10.27 11.79
N LEU A 304 -1.58 -11.45 11.80
CA LEU A 304 -3.04 -11.56 11.62
C LEU A 304 -3.78 -11.02 12.85
N SER A 305 -4.85 -10.27 12.64
CA SER A 305 -5.73 -9.80 13.72
C SER A 305 -6.44 -10.91 14.46
N TYR A 306 -6.66 -12.05 13.78
CA TYR A 306 -7.32 -13.23 14.35
C TYR A 306 -6.94 -14.50 13.58
N TYR A 307 -6.83 -15.62 14.28
CA TYR A 307 -6.33 -16.88 13.73
C TYR A 307 -7.34 -17.66 12.87
N SER A 308 -8.65 -17.52 13.10
CA SER A 308 -9.67 -18.29 12.36
C SER A 308 -10.02 -17.58 11.05
N ILE A 309 -9.60 -18.16 9.93
CA ILE A 309 -9.76 -17.61 8.59
C ILE A 309 -11.03 -18.16 7.95
N TYR A 310 -11.81 -17.32 7.28
CA TYR A 310 -13.05 -17.70 6.60
C TYR A 310 -13.02 -17.48 5.10
N SER A 311 -12.35 -16.45 4.64
CA SER A 311 -12.26 -16.13 3.22
C SER A 311 -10.89 -15.60 2.85
N LEU A 312 -10.46 -15.93 1.65
CA LEU A 312 -9.24 -15.44 1.02
C LEU A 312 -9.60 -14.83 -0.32
N PHE A 313 -8.97 -13.73 -0.65
CA PHE A 313 -9.14 -13.09 -1.95
C PHE A 313 -7.83 -12.42 -2.37
N LYS A 314 -7.48 -12.49 -3.65
CA LYS A 314 -6.38 -11.75 -4.24
C LYS A 314 -6.94 -10.80 -5.27
N ASP A 315 -6.73 -9.51 -5.07
CA ASP A 315 -7.24 -8.49 -5.97
C ASP A 315 -6.35 -8.28 -7.21
N ARG A 316 -6.79 -7.40 -8.11
CA ARG A 316 -6.07 -7.10 -9.36
C ARG A 316 -4.72 -6.41 -9.15
N GLN A 317 -4.50 -5.78 -8.01
CA GLN A 317 -3.22 -5.17 -7.62
C GLN A 317 -2.27 -6.17 -6.93
N GLY A 318 -2.73 -7.41 -6.74
CA GLY A 318 -1.98 -8.46 -6.07
C GLY A 318 -2.05 -8.41 -4.55
N ILE A 319 -2.92 -7.58 -3.98
CA ILE A 319 -3.17 -7.51 -2.54
C ILE A 319 -3.89 -8.80 -2.12
N VAL A 320 -3.39 -9.43 -1.07
CA VAL A 320 -4.01 -10.59 -0.44
C VAL A 320 -4.91 -10.11 0.69
N TRP A 321 -6.20 -10.37 0.56
CA TRP A 321 -7.24 -10.05 1.53
C TRP A 321 -7.63 -11.30 2.29
N VAL A 322 -7.77 -11.19 3.61
CA VAL A 322 -8.06 -12.31 4.52
C VAL A 322 -9.19 -11.93 5.45
N GLY A 323 -10.35 -12.53 5.24
CA GLY A 323 -11.51 -12.37 6.12
C GLY A 323 -11.44 -13.35 7.31
N THR A 324 -11.67 -12.84 8.52
CA THR A 324 -11.56 -13.61 9.75
C THR A 324 -12.89 -13.74 10.50
N TYR A 325 -12.93 -14.63 11.51
CA TYR A 325 -14.09 -14.83 12.35
C TYR A 325 -14.40 -13.64 13.28
N ALA A 326 -13.36 -13.00 13.85
CA ALA A 326 -13.57 -11.96 14.85
C ALA A 326 -12.61 -10.76 14.74
N GLY A 327 -11.63 -10.81 13.85
CA GLY A 327 -10.61 -9.76 13.69
C GLY A 327 -10.85 -8.85 12.48
N GLY A 328 -12.03 -8.91 11.85
CA GLY A 328 -12.29 -8.12 10.64
C GLY A 328 -11.59 -8.67 9.41
N VAL A 329 -11.03 -7.79 8.61
CA VAL A 329 -10.29 -8.09 7.38
C VAL A 329 -8.84 -7.72 7.56
N ASN A 330 -7.96 -8.62 7.16
CA ASN A 330 -6.52 -8.35 7.06
C ASN A 330 -6.14 -8.26 5.59
N TYR A 331 -5.25 -7.36 5.24
CA TYR A 331 -4.76 -7.28 3.87
C TYR A 331 -3.25 -7.05 3.83
N SER A 332 -2.61 -7.67 2.85
CA SER A 332 -1.16 -7.64 2.69
C SER A 332 -0.78 -7.46 1.23
N HIS A 333 0.17 -6.59 0.96
CA HIS A 333 0.73 -6.37 -0.37
C HIS A 333 2.26 -6.37 -0.32
N SER A 334 2.90 -6.54 -1.48
CA SER A 334 4.37 -6.60 -1.57
C SER A 334 5.06 -5.34 -1.04
N TYR A 335 4.40 -4.19 -1.11
CA TYR A 335 4.94 -2.92 -0.63
C TYR A 335 4.96 -2.78 0.89
N ASN A 336 4.18 -3.56 1.66
CA ASN A 336 4.25 -3.58 3.14
C ASN A 336 5.61 -4.04 3.66
N GLN A 337 6.40 -4.72 2.84
CA GLN A 337 7.73 -5.20 3.20
C GLN A 337 8.86 -4.23 2.84
N ARG A 338 8.55 -3.11 2.18
CA ARG A 338 9.57 -2.10 1.80
C ARG A 338 10.32 -1.56 3.01
N PHE A 339 9.58 -1.32 4.09
CA PHE A 339 10.07 -0.73 5.34
C PHE A 339 9.86 -1.71 6.48
N ARG A 340 10.86 -2.57 6.75
CA ARG A 340 10.78 -3.52 7.87
C ARG A 340 11.12 -2.81 9.16
N PHE A 341 10.12 -2.57 9.98
CA PHE A 341 10.25 -1.90 11.27
C PHE A 341 10.60 -2.90 12.36
N PHE A 342 11.54 -2.52 13.22
CA PHE A 342 11.98 -3.27 14.37
C PHE A 342 11.86 -2.36 15.61
N ALA A 343 10.93 -2.70 16.49
CA ALA A 343 10.75 -2.09 17.80
C ALA A 343 10.88 -3.17 18.87
N PRO A 344 12.09 -3.46 19.37
CA PRO A 344 12.24 -4.43 20.43
C PRO A 344 11.50 -3.94 21.67
N SER A 345 10.43 -4.62 22.04
CA SER A 345 9.45 -4.19 23.08
C SER A 345 10.03 -3.97 24.48
N HIS A 346 11.24 -4.49 24.73
CA HIS A 346 11.97 -4.37 26.00
C HIS A 346 13.13 -3.37 25.94
N LEU A 347 13.31 -2.67 24.80
CA LEU A 347 14.42 -1.74 24.56
C LEU A 347 13.89 -0.35 24.23
N ALA A 348 13.41 0.35 25.26
CA ALA A 348 13.10 1.76 25.14
C ALA A 348 14.39 2.58 25.01
N GLY A 349 14.56 3.32 23.91
CA GLY A 349 15.73 4.19 23.73
C GLY A 349 15.94 4.61 22.29
N ARG A 350 16.53 5.79 22.13
CA ARG A 350 16.84 6.39 20.83
C ARG A 350 18.06 5.73 20.21
N PHE A 351 17.99 5.40 18.94
CA PHE A 351 19.09 4.89 18.15
C PHE A 351 19.89 6.05 17.54
N ARG A 352 21.22 6.02 17.63
CA ARG A 352 22.07 7.17 17.23
C ARG A 352 22.98 6.87 16.05
N MET A 353 23.53 5.67 15.98
CA MET A 353 24.47 5.27 14.94
C MET A 353 24.40 3.77 14.70
N ALA A 354 24.55 3.34 13.46
CA ALA A 354 24.69 1.94 13.08
C ALA A 354 26.03 1.68 12.41
N LYS A 355 26.62 0.52 12.65
CA LYS A 355 27.82 0.02 11.96
C LYS A 355 27.73 -1.50 11.80
N GLU A 356 28.31 -2.02 10.71
CA GLU A 356 28.38 -3.45 10.40
C GLU A 356 29.72 -4.02 10.84
N ASP A 357 29.72 -5.24 11.44
CA ASP A 357 30.94 -5.98 11.78
C ASP A 357 31.33 -6.95 10.66
N VAL A 358 32.47 -7.65 10.86
CA VAL A 358 33.02 -8.61 9.88
C VAL A 358 32.15 -9.86 9.68
N ASP A 359 31.23 -10.15 10.60
CA ASP A 359 30.29 -11.27 10.55
C ASP A 359 28.93 -10.86 9.99
N ASN A 360 28.80 -9.62 9.49
CA ASN A 360 27.58 -8.98 8.97
C ASN A 360 26.49 -8.76 10.05
N ASN A 361 26.87 -8.68 11.32
CA ASN A 361 25.96 -8.23 12.37
C ASN A 361 25.92 -6.69 12.37
N ILE A 362 24.77 -6.14 12.71
CA ILE A 362 24.57 -4.69 12.79
C ILE A 362 24.59 -4.27 14.24
N TRP A 363 25.51 -3.37 14.55
CA TRP A 363 25.68 -2.80 15.86
C TRP A 363 25.12 -1.39 15.92
N PHE A 364 24.39 -1.11 16.97
CA PHE A 364 23.76 0.19 17.18
C PHE A 364 24.28 0.84 18.47
N ALA A 365 24.60 2.11 18.37
CA ALA A 365 24.73 2.99 19.53
C ALA A 365 23.34 3.46 19.97
N THR A 366 23.00 3.30 21.25
CA THR A 366 21.68 3.67 21.75
C THR A 366 21.76 4.66 22.91
N GLU A 367 20.73 5.48 23.07
CA GLU A 367 20.53 6.31 24.25
C GLU A 367 19.76 5.51 25.30
N GLY A 368 20.50 4.82 26.18
CA GLY A 368 19.95 4.16 27.35
C GLY A 368 20.05 2.65 27.41
N ASN A 369 20.32 1.98 26.28
CA ASN A 369 20.47 0.52 26.23
C ASN A 369 21.89 0.05 25.90
N GLY A 370 22.88 0.95 25.97
CA GLY A 370 24.26 0.63 25.63
C GLY A 370 24.49 0.36 24.16
N LEU A 371 25.22 -0.71 23.85
CA LEU A 371 25.34 -1.26 22.50
C LEU A 371 24.25 -2.30 22.28
N LEU A 372 23.66 -2.30 21.08
CA LEU A 372 22.72 -3.30 20.64
C LEU A 372 23.27 -3.99 19.39
N CYS A 373 23.22 -5.30 19.36
CA CYS A 373 23.61 -6.10 18.20
C CYS A 373 22.39 -6.81 17.62
N HIS A 374 22.07 -6.52 16.37
CA HIS A 374 21.10 -7.27 15.56
C HIS A 374 21.87 -8.24 14.66
N ARG A 375 21.53 -9.53 14.73
CA ARG A 375 22.06 -10.57 13.86
C ARG A 375 21.06 -10.85 12.73
N PRO A 376 21.24 -10.31 11.52
CA PRO A 376 20.24 -10.43 10.45
C PRO A 376 19.97 -11.88 10.01
N LYS A 377 20.95 -12.77 10.18
CA LYS A 377 20.81 -14.20 9.81
C LYS A 377 19.86 -14.98 10.72
N THR A 378 19.76 -14.61 11.98
CA THR A 378 18.94 -15.30 12.99
C THR A 378 17.76 -14.47 13.47
N GLY A 379 17.75 -13.15 13.17
CA GLY A 379 16.77 -12.19 13.69
C GLY A 379 16.97 -11.85 15.18
N GLN A 380 18.03 -12.36 15.82
CA GLN A 380 18.27 -12.11 17.23
C GLN A 380 18.78 -10.71 17.48
N VAL A 381 18.30 -10.09 18.55
CA VAL A 381 18.71 -8.77 19.02
C VAL A 381 19.18 -8.88 20.47
N GLU A 382 20.40 -8.42 20.74
CA GLU A 382 21.05 -8.49 22.05
C GLU A 382 21.58 -7.13 22.48
N SER A 383 21.50 -6.81 23.80
CA SER A 383 22.03 -5.57 24.39
C SER A 383 23.28 -5.84 25.24
N PHE A 384 24.25 -4.94 25.12
CA PHE A 384 25.52 -4.96 25.85
C PHE A 384 25.64 -3.65 26.63
N TRP A 385 25.59 -3.75 27.92
CA TRP A 385 25.49 -2.60 28.83
C TRP A 385 26.85 -2.05 29.19
N LEU A 386 26.99 -0.72 29.10
CA LEU A 386 28.22 -0.03 29.54
C LEU A 386 28.36 -0.08 31.04
N ASN A 387 27.24 -0.03 31.77
CA ASN A 387 27.16 -0.17 33.22
C ASN A 387 26.24 -1.33 33.59
N GLU A 388 26.72 -2.24 34.43
CA GLU A 388 26.00 -3.45 34.86
C GLU A 388 24.70 -3.15 35.62
N ASN A 389 24.60 -1.95 36.25
CA ASN A 389 23.37 -1.49 36.91
C ASN A 389 22.22 -1.21 35.95
N LYS A 390 22.43 -1.28 34.63
CA LYS A 390 21.44 -1.05 33.58
C LYS A 390 20.65 0.26 33.70
N HIS A 391 21.23 1.25 34.39
CA HIS A 391 20.60 2.57 34.54
C HIS A 391 20.64 3.29 33.20
N HIS A 392 19.49 3.79 32.75
CA HIS A 392 19.35 4.41 31.42
C HIS A 392 20.41 5.49 31.13
N ASN A 393 20.59 6.44 32.05
CA ASN A 393 21.53 7.56 31.91
C ASN A 393 23.02 7.16 31.87
N ASP A 394 23.36 5.98 32.35
CA ASP A 394 24.76 5.48 32.37
C ASP A 394 25.10 4.65 31.13
N ASN A 395 24.07 4.33 30.34
CA ASN A 395 24.19 3.48 29.15
C ASN A 395 23.89 4.24 27.84
N ILE A 396 24.16 5.54 27.79
CA ILE A 396 24.00 6.40 26.63
C ILE A 396 25.28 6.38 25.80
N ILE A 397 25.22 5.74 24.63
CA ILE A 397 26.29 5.73 23.62
C ILE A 397 25.85 6.56 22.42
N LYS A 398 26.66 7.55 22.04
CA LYS A 398 26.37 8.49 20.96
C LYS A 398 26.98 8.06 19.62
N SER A 399 28.16 7.50 19.64
CA SER A 399 28.91 7.16 18.43
C SER A 399 29.68 5.86 18.60
N ILE A 400 29.78 5.09 17.51
CA ILE A 400 30.54 3.84 17.46
C ILE A 400 31.37 3.75 16.18
N CYS A 401 32.52 3.08 16.29
CA CYS A 401 33.32 2.70 15.13
C CYS A 401 33.92 1.30 15.36
N ILE A 402 33.76 0.40 14.39
CA ILE A 402 34.14 -1.00 14.48
C ILE A 402 35.46 -1.23 13.77
N SER A 403 36.36 -1.96 14.40
CA SER A 403 37.62 -2.39 13.80
C SER A 403 38.02 -3.78 14.30
N GLY A 404 37.75 -4.80 13.49
CA GLY A 404 37.95 -6.22 13.85
C GLY A 404 37.12 -6.61 15.08
N ASP A 405 37.78 -7.09 16.13
CA ASP A 405 37.16 -7.51 17.40
C ASP A 405 36.81 -6.33 18.34
N LYS A 406 37.07 -5.09 17.94
CA LYS A 406 36.93 -3.92 18.82
C LYS A 406 35.88 -2.94 18.29
N ILE A 407 35.02 -2.51 19.20
CA ILE A 407 34.11 -1.39 18.96
C ILE A 407 34.52 -0.22 19.84
N MET A 408 34.96 0.86 19.23
CA MET A 408 35.21 2.10 19.96
C MET A 408 33.89 2.84 20.14
N CYS A 409 33.55 3.17 21.36
CA CYS A 409 32.27 3.76 21.77
C CYS A 409 32.49 5.12 22.44
N GLY A 410 31.77 6.13 22.02
CA GLY A 410 31.74 7.46 22.63
C GLY A 410 30.42 7.75 23.31
N ASN A 411 30.46 8.27 24.53
CA ASN A 411 29.28 8.59 25.31
C ASN A 411 29.01 10.12 25.44
N GLN A 412 27.92 10.46 26.11
CA GLN A 412 27.55 11.86 26.37
C GLN A 412 28.40 12.56 27.45
N ARG A 413 29.24 11.83 28.19
CA ARG A 413 30.08 12.37 29.27
C ARG A 413 31.52 12.61 28.83
N GLY A 414 31.81 12.53 27.50
CA GLY A 414 33.18 12.68 26.96
C GLY A 414 34.03 11.45 27.12
N GLU A 415 33.49 10.31 27.49
CA GLU A 415 34.22 9.12 27.72
C GLU A 415 34.25 8.26 26.43
N VAL A 416 35.42 7.76 26.10
CA VAL A 416 35.64 6.85 24.95
C VAL A 416 36.03 5.51 25.50
N TYR A 417 35.26 4.49 25.19
CA TYR A 417 35.44 3.12 25.59
C TYR A 417 35.87 2.26 24.41
N ASN A 418 36.61 1.20 24.70
CA ASN A 418 36.84 0.10 23.79
C ASN A 418 36.04 -1.12 24.31
N TYR A 419 35.11 -1.60 23.49
CA TYR A 419 34.39 -2.85 23.73
C TYR A 419 35.01 -3.99 22.91
N SER A 420 35.41 -5.10 23.57
CA SER A 420 35.86 -6.30 22.87
C SER A 420 34.71 -7.25 22.64
N ILE A 421 34.37 -7.54 21.37
CA ILE A 421 33.31 -8.45 20.99
C ILE A 421 33.55 -9.86 21.57
N LYS A 422 34.81 -10.35 21.45
CA LYS A 422 35.18 -11.68 21.92
C LYS A 422 35.15 -11.83 23.45
N ARG A 423 35.50 -10.77 24.17
CA ARG A 423 35.62 -10.82 25.65
C ARG A 423 34.34 -10.31 26.31
N ASN A 424 33.41 -9.75 25.55
CA ASN A 424 32.18 -9.12 26.06
C ASN A 424 32.47 -8.14 27.20
N LYS A 425 33.43 -7.21 27.02
CA LYS A 425 33.86 -6.31 28.06
C LYS A 425 34.21 -4.92 27.55
N PHE A 426 33.71 -3.89 28.24
CA PHE A 426 34.11 -2.49 28.06
C PHE A 426 35.37 -2.15 28.85
N SER A 427 36.19 -1.28 28.29
CA SER A 427 37.36 -0.70 28.93
C SER A 427 37.43 0.79 28.57
N LEU A 428 37.58 1.67 29.57
CA LEU A 428 37.78 3.10 29.38
C LEU A 428 39.13 3.34 28.71
N LEU A 429 39.13 4.07 27.58
CA LEU A 429 40.34 4.40 26.82
C LEU A 429 40.79 5.84 27.10
N ARG A 430 39.83 6.79 27.03
CA ARG A 430 40.12 8.23 27.22
C ARG A 430 38.86 8.95 27.73
N LYS A 431 39.09 10.06 28.45
CA LYS A 431 38.05 10.95 28.93
C LYS A 431 38.39 12.38 28.50
N TYR A 432 37.41 13.05 27.91
CA TYR A 432 37.45 14.46 27.62
C TYR A 432 36.61 15.20 28.67
N ASP A 433 36.67 16.53 28.75
CA ASP A 433 35.84 17.30 29.62
C ASP A 433 34.34 17.00 29.35
N ASN A 434 33.56 16.95 30.39
CA ASN A 434 32.16 16.44 30.41
C ASN A 434 31.28 17.00 29.27
N THR A 435 31.40 16.42 28.09
CA THR A 435 30.78 16.85 26.82
C THR A 435 30.53 15.63 25.91
N ASN A 436 29.68 15.80 24.87
CA ASN A 436 29.32 14.69 23.98
C ASN A 436 30.45 14.30 23.04
N ILE A 437 30.65 13.01 22.86
CA ILE A 437 31.39 12.46 21.70
C ILE A 437 30.43 12.36 20.54
N LEU A 438 30.62 13.19 19.52
CA LEU A 438 29.68 13.27 18.40
C LEU A 438 29.92 12.19 17.35
N TYR A 439 31.18 11.98 16.98
CA TYR A 439 31.53 11.02 15.95
C TYR A 439 32.90 10.38 16.20
N ILE A 440 33.01 9.09 15.91
CA ILE A 440 34.27 8.35 15.94
C ILE A 440 34.47 7.70 14.57
N PHE A 441 35.65 7.89 14.02
CA PHE A 441 36.04 7.34 12.71
C PHE A 441 37.43 6.77 12.74
N LYS A 442 37.66 5.68 12.00
CA LYS A 442 38.98 5.12 11.77
C LYS A 442 39.33 5.18 10.30
N ASP A 443 40.41 5.84 9.94
CA ASP A 443 40.90 5.94 8.56
C ASP A 443 41.61 4.68 8.06
N SER A 444 41.85 4.62 6.76
CA SER A 444 42.52 3.49 6.08
C SER A 444 43.92 3.24 6.57
N LYS A 445 44.63 4.26 7.14
CA LYS A 445 45.96 4.16 7.73
C LYS A 445 45.93 3.74 9.20
N GLY A 446 44.73 3.58 9.79
CA GLY A 446 44.56 3.11 11.16
C GLY A 446 44.53 4.21 12.22
N HIS A 447 44.47 5.50 11.84
CA HIS A 447 44.32 6.58 12.79
C HIS A 447 42.87 6.69 13.25
N TRP A 448 42.70 7.04 14.54
CA TRP A 448 41.39 7.21 15.16
C TRP A 448 41.06 8.70 15.27
N TRP A 449 39.95 9.12 14.69
CA TRP A 449 39.41 10.47 14.70
C TRP A 449 38.22 10.55 15.61
N ILE A 450 38.22 11.47 16.57
CA ILE A 450 37.17 11.63 17.59
C ILE A 450 36.71 13.06 17.54
N SER A 451 35.43 13.26 17.16
CA SER A 451 34.76 14.56 17.21
C SER A 451 34.14 14.75 18.58
N VAL A 452 34.60 15.76 19.30
CA VAL A 452 34.18 16.14 20.65
C VAL A 452 33.42 17.45 20.54
N GLN A 453 32.21 17.49 21.07
CA GLN A 453 31.35 18.67 21.02
C GLN A 453 32.07 19.89 21.65
N ASP A 454 32.00 21.04 20.98
CA ASP A 454 32.58 22.33 21.37
C ASP A 454 34.14 22.35 21.53
N GLN A 455 34.80 21.20 21.36
CA GLN A 455 36.26 21.10 21.47
C GLN A 455 36.94 20.80 20.12
N GLY A 456 36.20 20.25 19.14
CA GLY A 456 36.72 19.92 17.81
C GLY A 456 37.04 18.45 17.62
N VAL A 457 37.75 18.15 16.53
CA VAL A 457 38.15 16.79 16.18
C VAL A 457 39.59 16.56 16.55
N PHE A 458 39.86 15.46 17.27
CA PHE A 458 41.16 14.99 17.71
C PHE A 458 41.54 13.69 16.99
N CYS A 459 42.80 13.59 16.65
CA CYS A 459 43.39 12.32 16.21
C CYS A 459 44.16 11.68 17.38
N LEU A 460 43.83 10.45 17.76
CA LEU A 460 44.50 9.77 18.90
C LEU A 460 45.98 9.53 18.64
N ASN A 461 46.37 9.41 17.39
CA ASN A 461 47.72 9.04 16.99
C ASN A 461 48.55 10.24 16.46
N MET A 462 47.95 11.46 16.36
CA MET A 462 48.56 12.67 15.85
C MET A 462 48.04 13.88 16.62
N ASP A 463 48.68 14.21 17.72
CA ASP A 463 48.21 15.29 18.64
C ASP A 463 48.24 16.70 18.04
N SER A 464 49.01 16.92 16.99
CA SER A 464 49.13 18.23 16.31
C SER A 464 48.01 18.54 15.29
N VAL A 465 47.21 17.57 14.92
CA VAL A 465 46.22 17.73 13.86
C VAL A 465 44.82 17.89 14.50
N ARG A 466 44.20 19.06 14.30
CA ARG A 466 42.86 19.38 14.81
C ARG A 466 41.99 19.98 13.74
N PHE A 467 40.66 19.71 13.83
CA PHE A 467 39.62 20.30 12.98
C PHE A 467 38.47 20.82 13.84
N PRO A 468 37.61 21.70 13.29
CA PRO A 468 36.38 22.10 13.97
C PRO A 468 35.49 20.88 14.27
N CYS A 469 34.60 21.04 15.22
CA CYS A 469 33.64 20.04 15.63
C CYS A 469 32.80 19.55 14.41
N SER A 470 32.77 18.27 14.18
CA SER A 470 32.18 17.65 12.99
C SER A 470 31.08 16.68 13.35
N ASN A 471 29.95 16.75 12.61
CA ASN A 471 28.82 15.83 12.73
C ASN A 471 29.06 14.49 12.05
N TYR A 472 29.87 14.53 10.97
CA TYR A 472 30.14 13.34 10.15
C TYR A 472 31.58 13.41 9.60
N ILE A 473 32.27 12.26 9.60
CA ILE A 473 33.64 12.11 9.11
C ILE A 473 33.70 10.85 8.26
N ASP A 474 34.25 10.96 7.06
CA ASP A 474 34.45 9.79 6.19
C ASP A 474 35.65 9.98 5.29
N GLU A 475 36.21 8.88 4.80
CA GLU A 475 37.29 8.82 3.81
C GLU A 475 36.67 8.57 2.43
N ILE A 476 36.56 9.62 1.63
CA ILE A 476 35.89 9.58 0.32
C ILE A 476 36.73 8.95 -0.80
N ASP A 477 38.05 9.06 -0.70
CA ASP A 477 39.05 8.39 -1.53
C ASP A 477 40.21 7.92 -0.63
N PRO A 478 41.01 6.94 -1.02
CA PRO A 478 42.12 6.47 -0.22
C PRO A 478 43.09 7.60 0.19
N GLY A 479 43.07 7.94 1.46
CA GLY A 479 43.89 9.02 2.02
C GLY A 479 43.26 10.41 1.95
N ILE A 480 41.99 10.57 1.52
CA ILE A 480 41.29 11.87 1.51
C ILE A 480 40.15 11.83 2.52
N LEU A 481 40.35 12.42 3.67
CA LEU A 481 39.32 12.60 4.70
C LEU A 481 38.51 13.86 4.47
N VAL A 482 37.20 13.76 4.74
CA VAL A 482 36.27 14.88 4.73
C VAL A 482 35.57 14.96 6.09
N PHE A 483 35.54 16.18 6.62
CA PHE A 483 34.92 16.53 7.91
C PHE A 483 33.75 17.45 7.66
N ALA A 484 32.53 17.00 7.94
CA ALA A 484 31.31 17.78 7.87
C ALA A 484 31.09 18.55 9.17
N THR A 485 31.31 19.87 9.14
CA THR A 485 31.30 20.68 10.35
C THR A 485 29.92 21.24 10.69
N GLN A 486 29.75 21.66 11.94
CA GLN A 486 28.50 22.22 12.41
C GLN A 486 28.25 23.66 11.96
N LYS A 487 29.29 24.40 11.53
CA LYS A 487 29.18 25.83 11.20
C LYS A 487 29.98 26.26 9.99
N ASP A 488 31.11 25.60 9.74
CA ASP A 488 32.18 26.11 8.87
C ASP A 488 32.26 25.40 7.50
N GLY A 489 31.21 24.65 7.10
CA GLY A 489 31.17 23.89 5.86
C GLY A 489 31.95 22.58 5.94
N LEU A 490 32.80 22.28 4.96
CA LEU A 490 33.63 21.08 4.92
C LEU A 490 35.10 21.40 5.14
N TYR A 491 35.82 20.45 5.77
CA TYR A 491 37.27 20.39 5.72
C TYR A 491 37.74 19.12 5.03
N VAL A 492 38.62 19.28 4.08
CA VAL A 492 39.25 18.18 3.35
C VAL A 492 40.69 18.05 3.81
N TYR A 493 41.10 16.84 4.18
CA TYR A 493 42.44 16.55 4.64
C TYR A 493 43.07 15.39 3.88
N ASN A 494 44.22 15.66 3.28
CA ASN A 494 44.98 14.64 2.57
C ASN A 494 45.98 13.99 3.56
N LEU A 495 45.76 12.74 3.93
CA LEU A 495 46.61 11.94 4.83
C LEU A 495 48.02 11.72 4.29
N ASN A 496 48.24 11.81 2.96
CA ASN A 496 49.56 11.57 2.34
C ASN A 496 50.41 12.83 2.36
N THR A 497 49.83 14.00 2.10
CA THR A 497 50.54 15.26 2.00
C THR A 497 50.43 16.15 3.24
N GLY A 498 49.50 15.85 4.15
CA GLY A 498 49.18 16.67 5.30
C GLY A 498 48.50 17.99 4.94
N GLN A 499 48.05 18.18 3.69
CA GLN A 499 47.39 19.42 3.26
C GLN A 499 45.92 19.46 3.78
N LYS A 500 45.54 20.66 4.25
CA LYS A 500 44.16 20.97 4.67
C LYS A 500 43.55 21.97 3.72
N LYS A 501 42.29 21.72 3.34
CA LYS A 501 41.51 22.67 2.54
C LYS A 501 40.13 22.84 3.20
N GLN A 502 39.72 24.08 3.41
CA GLN A 502 38.36 24.41 3.79
C GLN A 502 37.50 24.68 2.57
N ILE A 503 36.27 24.23 2.57
CA ILE A 503 35.22 24.56 1.62
C ILE A 503 34.15 25.28 2.41
N SER A 504 34.19 26.60 2.39
CA SER A 504 33.31 27.47 3.19
C SER A 504 31.92 27.65 2.54
N ALA A 505 30.99 28.26 3.27
CA ALA A 505 29.67 28.63 2.75
C ALA A 505 29.78 29.50 1.49
N ALA A 506 30.76 30.47 1.45
CA ALA A 506 31.00 31.32 0.31
C ALA A 506 31.48 30.57 -0.94
N ASP A 507 32.36 29.56 -0.78
CA ASP A 507 32.81 28.71 -1.87
C ASP A 507 31.64 27.90 -2.50
N LEU A 508 30.60 27.68 -1.72
CA LEU A 508 29.40 26.98 -2.13
C LEU A 508 28.24 27.90 -2.51
N GLY A 509 28.52 29.23 -2.68
CA GLY A 509 27.50 30.20 -3.08
C GLY A 509 26.39 30.41 -2.05
N VAL A 510 26.57 29.96 -0.79
CA VAL A 510 25.67 30.24 0.31
C VAL A 510 25.97 31.60 0.88
N PRO A 511 24.98 32.49 1.11
CA PRO A 511 25.23 33.83 1.65
C PRO A 511 26.04 33.81 2.96
N ALA A 512 27.03 34.73 3.04
CA ALA A 512 27.99 34.75 4.15
C ALA A 512 27.38 35.01 5.53
N ASP A 513 26.17 35.55 5.57
CA ASP A 513 25.37 35.74 6.80
C ASP A 513 24.74 34.44 7.34
N LYS A 514 24.83 33.35 6.58
CA LYS A 514 24.26 32.05 6.95
C LYS A 514 25.36 31.04 7.25
N SER A 515 25.32 30.48 8.45
CA SER A 515 26.18 29.34 8.81
C SER A 515 25.80 28.11 7.98
N LEU A 516 26.80 27.39 7.52
CA LEU A 516 26.60 26.14 6.78
C LEU A 516 26.88 24.93 7.67
N SER A 517 25.83 24.38 8.28
CA SER A 517 25.89 23.15 9.05
C SER A 517 25.62 21.97 8.11
N ILE A 518 26.62 21.11 7.95
CA ILE A 518 26.53 19.90 7.13
C ILE A 518 26.32 18.72 8.09
N THR A 519 25.29 17.91 7.82
CA THR A 519 24.91 16.80 8.70
C THR A 519 25.51 15.49 8.25
N SER A 520 25.56 15.24 6.93
CA SER A 520 26.10 14.03 6.33
C SER A 520 26.49 14.31 4.87
N PHE A 521 27.27 13.43 4.29
CA PHE A 521 27.56 13.46 2.85
C PHE A 521 27.77 12.03 2.31
N CYS A 522 27.59 11.88 0.99
CA CYS A 522 27.96 10.67 0.26
C CYS A 522 28.50 11.04 -1.13
N ARG A 523 29.23 10.13 -1.75
CA ARG A 523 29.78 10.30 -3.09
C ARG A 523 29.03 9.44 -4.10
N ASP A 524 28.67 10.04 -5.25
CA ASP A 524 28.08 9.29 -6.36
C ASP A 524 29.14 8.61 -7.26
N SER A 525 28.70 7.86 -8.26
CA SER A 525 29.57 7.19 -9.23
C SER A 525 30.30 8.16 -10.17
N GLU A 526 29.81 9.38 -10.33
CA GLU A 526 30.44 10.44 -11.14
C GLU A 526 31.44 11.25 -10.32
N HIS A 527 31.73 10.85 -9.08
CA HIS A 527 32.59 11.54 -8.14
C HIS A 527 32.07 12.90 -7.64
N ASN A 528 30.78 13.19 -7.78
CA ASN A 528 30.17 14.33 -7.12
C ASN A 528 29.91 14.01 -5.65
N LEU A 529 30.04 15.02 -4.79
CA LEU A 529 29.71 14.89 -3.38
C LEU A 529 28.34 15.50 -3.13
N TRP A 530 27.47 14.69 -2.54
CA TRP A 530 26.13 15.09 -2.11
C TRP A 530 26.13 15.32 -0.60
N MET A 531 25.55 16.44 -0.16
CA MET A 531 25.60 16.85 1.24
C MET A 531 24.21 17.24 1.74
N THR A 532 23.85 16.72 2.87
CA THR A 532 22.67 17.18 3.63
C THR A 532 23.03 18.29 4.57
N THR A 533 22.12 19.25 4.75
CA THR A 533 22.34 20.41 5.60
C THR A 533 21.17 20.65 6.55
N GLU A 534 21.41 21.39 7.61
CA GLU A 534 20.32 21.75 8.54
C GLU A 534 19.34 22.76 7.97
N ARG A 535 19.75 23.61 7.01
CA ARG A 535 18.92 24.74 6.53
C ARG A 535 18.94 24.98 5.05
N GLN A 536 19.86 24.36 4.31
CA GLN A 536 20.05 24.63 2.88
C GLN A 536 19.55 23.47 1.99
N GLY A 537 18.93 22.45 2.60
CA GLY A 537 18.48 21.26 1.89
C GLY A 537 19.62 20.35 1.46
N LEU A 538 19.53 19.80 0.26
CA LEU A 538 20.52 18.91 -0.34
C LEU A 538 21.39 19.71 -1.33
N LEU A 539 22.70 19.70 -1.12
CA LEU A 539 23.67 20.36 -1.99
C LEU A 539 24.49 19.33 -2.74
N SER A 540 24.89 19.66 -3.97
CA SER A 540 25.83 18.85 -4.73
C SER A 540 27.03 19.67 -5.21
N VAL A 541 28.25 19.12 -5.05
CA VAL A 541 29.50 19.70 -5.54
C VAL A 541 30.20 18.72 -6.47
N ASP A 542 30.92 19.25 -7.44
CA ASP A 542 31.72 18.48 -8.38
C ASP A 542 33.02 17.98 -7.73
N LYS A 543 33.81 17.20 -8.47
CA LYS A 543 35.14 16.69 -8.04
C LYS A 543 36.18 17.82 -7.77
N HIS A 544 35.92 19.05 -8.21
CA HIS A 544 36.75 20.25 -7.98
C HIS A 544 36.22 21.08 -6.80
N TRP A 545 35.22 20.61 -6.08
CA TRP A 545 34.58 21.26 -4.93
C TRP A 545 33.81 22.54 -5.31
N LYS A 546 33.35 22.65 -6.56
CA LYS A 546 32.47 23.71 -6.99
C LYS A 546 31.02 23.27 -6.87
N MET A 547 30.19 24.16 -6.35
CA MET A 547 28.78 23.94 -6.27
C MET A 547 28.17 23.71 -7.66
N ARG A 548 27.46 22.59 -7.82
CA ARG A 548 26.69 22.31 -9.04
C ARG A 548 25.28 22.86 -8.90
N LYS A 549 24.57 22.47 -7.85
CA LYS A 549 23.18 22.87 -7.65
C LYS A 549 22.75 22.67 -6.18
N GLN A 550 21.82 23.51 -5.76
CA GLN A 550 21.01 23.28 -4.57
C GLN A 550 19.74 22.53 -4.98
N HIS A 551 19.57 21.33 -4.47
CA HIS A 551 18.39 20.50 -4.64
C HIS A 551 17.54 20.58 -3.37
N LEU A 552 16.28 20.14 -3.42
CA LEU A 552 15.41 19.99 -2.26
C LEU A 552 15.45 21.22 -1.31
N SER A 553 15.27 22.41 -1.87
CA SER A 553 15.10 23.63 -1.07
C SER A 553 13.77 23.61 -0.30
N HIS A 554 13.60 24.48 0.70
CA HIS A 554 12.41 24.64 1.55
C HIS A 554 11.06 24.53 0.84
N THR A 555 10.98 24.97 -0.39
CA THR A 555 9.75 24.94 -1.20
C THR A 555 9.35 23.53 -1.65
N LYS A 556 10.33 22.61 -1.75
CA LYS A 556 10.08 21.21 -2.19
C LYS A 556 9.99 20.23 -1.02
N VAL A 557 10.66 20.50 0.08
CA VAL A 557 10.82 19.57 1.21
C VAL A 557 10.25 20.18 2.48
N HIS A 558 9.12 20.66 2.60
CA HIS A 558 8.45 21.26 3.79
C HIS A 558 9.15 21.13 5.16
N SER A 559 10.41 20.70 5.19
CA SER A 559 11.28 20.56 6.35
C SER A 559 12.67 21.09 6.02
N ASP A 560 13.18 21.90 6.91
CA ASP A 560 14.42 22.63 6.71
C ASP A 560 15.65 21.80 7.02
N LYS A 561 15.50 20.69 7.76
CA LYS A 561 16.60 19.90 8.27
C LYS A 561 16.65 18.53 7.64
N LEU A 562 17.73 18.28 6.90
CA LEU A 562 18.10 16.97 6.37
C LEU A 562 19.23 16.38 7.22
N TYR A 563 19.14 15.11 7.57
CA TYR A 563 20.05 14.47 8.52
C TYR A 563 21.07 13.56 7.86
N PHE A 564 20.67 12.81 6.83
CA PHE A 564 21.53 11.81 6.23
C PHE A 564 21.26 11.64 4.75
N VAL A 565 22.31 11.39 3.97
CA VAL A 565 22.25 11.03 2.56
C VAL A 565 23.06 9.78 2.31
N ALA A 566 22.49 8.88 1.51
CA ALA A 566 23.17 7.65 1.11
C ALA A 566 22.78 7.25 -0.32
N LYS A 567 23.62 6.53 -1.00
CA LYS A 567 23.39 6.04 -2.35
C LYS A 567 22.48 4.81 -2.30
N GLN A 568 21.30 4.88 -2.92
CA GLN A 568 20.40 3.73 -3.05
C GLN A 568 20.92 2.79 -4.15
N ASN A 569 21.24 3.37 -5.30
CA ASN A 569 21.87 2.74 -6.46
C ASN A 569 22.66 3.78 -7.26
N GLU A 570 23.06 3.48 -8.50
CA GLU A 570 23.84 4.39 -9.35
C GLU A 570 23.06 5.64 -9.79
N GLU A 571 21.74 5.65 -9.68
CA GLU A 571 20.87 6.72 -10.17
C GLU A 571 20.16 7.48 -9.07
N ARG A 572 19.94 6.88 -7.90
CA ARG A 572 19.06 7.39 -6.85
C ARG A 572 19.75 7.50 -5.51
N LEU A 573 19.31 8.49 -4.75
CA LEU A 573 19.81 8.78 -3.41
C LEU A 573 18.68 8.69 -2.39
N TRP A 574 18.95 8.03 -1.26
CA TRP A 574 18.16 8.15 -0.05
C TRP A 574 18.54 9.44 0.68
N VAL A 575 17.54 10.21 1.09
CA VAL A 575 17.72 11.43 1.88
C VAL A 575 16.77 11.38 3.08
N ILE A 576 17.32 11.47 4.28
CA ILE A 576 16.55 11.44 5.52
C ILE A 576 16.26 12.86 6.00
N GLY A 577 14.99 13.20 6.17
CA GLY A 577 14.49 14.36 6.89
C GLY A 577 14.01 14.01 8.29
N ALA A 578 13.45 14.98 9.02
CA ALA A 578 13.00 14.79 10.39
C ALA A 578 11.89 13.72 10.53
N HIS A 579 10.91 13.74 9.64
CA HIS A 579 9.73 12.89 9.70
C HIS A 579 9.43 12.18 8.39
N LYS A 580 10.31 12.34 7.39
CA LYS A 580 10.12 11.83 6.04
C LYS A 580 11.41 11.25 5.50
N LEU A 581 11.27 10.17 4.76
CA LEU A 581 12.32 9.59 3.94
C LEU A 581 12.06 10.00 2.48
N TYR A 582 13.10 10.42 1.81
CA TYR A 582 13.02 10.80 0.42
C TYR A 582 13.89 9.88 -0.43
N LEU A 583 13.37 9.48 -1.58
CA LEU A 583 14.14 8.87 -2.65
C LEU A 583 14.24 9.90 -3.78
N PHE A 584 15.43 10.38 -4.01
CA PHE A 584 15.70 11.44 -4.99
C PHE A 584 16.44 10.90 -6.21
N ASP A 585 15.90 11.18 -7.38
CA ASP A 585 16.55 10.94 -8.67
C ASP A 585 17.15 12.26 -9.17
N PRO A 586 18.49 12.41 -9.15
CA PRO A 586 19.15 13.64 -9.58
C PRO A 586 19.02 13.97 -11.07
N LYS A 587 18.85 12.95 -11.93
CA LYS A 587 18.78 13.13 -13.39
C LYS A 587 17.40 13.63 -13.81
N GLU A 588 16.38 12.98 -13.32
CA GLU A 588 14.97 13.32 -13.61
C GLU A 588 14.42 14.42 -12.68
N GLU A 589 15.18 14.82 -11.66
CA GLU A 589 14.74 15.70 -10.56
C GLU A 589 13.44 15.23 -9.87
N GLN A 590 13.20 13.93 -9.90
CA GLN A 590 12.03 13.32 -9.25
C GLN A 590 12.30 13.08 -7.77
N LEU A 591 11.29 13.33 -6.96
CA LEU A 591 11.33 13.16 -5.52
C LEU A 591 10.13 12.31 -5.06
N HIS A 592 10.41 11.10 -4.60
CA HIS A 592 9.44 10.27 -3.93
C HIS A 592 9.54 10.47 -2.43
N THR A 593 8.41 10.65 -1.77
CA THR A 593 8.35 10.95 -0.33
C THR A 593 7.62 9.84 0.40
N PHE A 594 8.23 9.36 1.47
CA PHE A 594 7.68 8.32 2.33
C PHE A 594 7.49 8.85 3.75
N ASP A 595 6.31 8.59 4.31
CA ASP A 595 5.94 8.90 5.70
C ASP A 595 5.06 7.78 6.29
N ASN A 596 4.42 8.01 7.42
CA ASN A 596 3.58 7.00 8.07
C ASN A 596 2.40 6.54 7.21
N ASN A 597 1.90 7.37 6.28
CA ASN A 597 0.76 7.02 5.45
C ASN A 597 1.12 6.02 4.35
N ASN A 598 2.40 5.87 4.02
CA ASN A 598 2.88 4.91 3.02
C ASN A 598 3.89 3.91 3.59
N GLY A 599 3.71 3.55 4.87
CA GLY A 599 4.37 2.43 5.52
C GLY A 599 5.68 2.73 6.24
N LEU A 600 6.14 3.99 6.27
CA LEU A 600 7.33 4.39 7.03
C LEU A 600 6.94 4.63 8.51
N ARG A 601 6.95 3.58 9.33
CA ARG A 601 6.53 3.61 10.73
C ARG A 601 7.58 4.15 11.70
N LEU A 602 8.34 5.15 11.29
CA LEU A 602 9.43 5.70 12.10
C LEU A 602 9.35 7.22 12.11
N THR A 603 9.51 7.80 13.27
CA THR A 603 9.57 9.25 13.49
C THR A 603 10.93 9.68 14.05
N ASP A 604 11.26 10.96 13.89
CA ASP A 604 12.50 11.55 14.43
C ASP A 604 13.77 10.81 13.98
N MET A 605 13.92 10.66 12.69
CA MET A 605 15.04 9.96 12.04
C MET A 605 16.29 10.86 11.97
N ASP A 606 16.83 11.29 13.10
CA ASP A 606 17.95 12.24 13.18
C ASP A 606 19.32 11.59 13.43
N ALA A 607 19.44 10.32 13.14
CA ALA A 607 20.61 9.53 13.44
C ALA A 607 21.44 9.16 12.22
N SER A 608 22.72 8.80 12.43
CA SER A 608 23.61 8.29 11.39
C SER A 608 23.22 6.89 10.97
N SER A 609 22.52 6.79 9.87
CA SER A 609 22.06 5.56 9.24
C SER A 609 23.20 4.81 8.51
N LEU A 610 22.94 3.59 8.06
CA LEU A 610 23.93 2.70 7.46
C LEU A 610 23.37 2.00 6.21
N ILE A 611 24.15 1.94 5.14
CA ILE A 611 24.00 0.90 4.11
C ILE A 611 25.02 -0.19 4.38
N ASP A 612 24.57 -1.42 4.59
CA ASP A 612 25.42 -2.56 4.90
C ASP A 612 25.99 -3.22 3.63
N SER A 613 26.89 -4.17 3.81
CA SER A 613 27.54 -4.92 2.72
C SER A 613 26.56 -5.73 1.86
N ALA A 614 25.38 -6.06 2.38
CA ALA A 614 24.29 -6.71 1.65
C ALA A 614 23.36 -5.72 0.92
N ASN A 615 23.74 -4.44 0.84
CA ASN A 615 22.96 -3.35 0.25
C ASN A 615 21.59 -3.17 0.92
N ARG A 616 21.53 -3.32 2.24
CA ARG A 616 20.35 -3.00 3.05
C ARG A 616 20.56 -1.66 3.74
N PHE A 617 19.57 -0.80 3.69
CA PHE A 617 19.59 0.51 4.32
C PHE A 617 18.92 0.44 5.70
N TRP A 618 19.68 0.75 6.75
CA TRP A 618 19.25 0.75 8.14
C TRP A 618 19.02 2.18 8.58
N ILE A 619 17.76 2.54 8.78
CA ILE A 619 17.29 3.88 9.17
C ILE A 619 16.95 3.86 10.66
N LEU A 620 17.46 4.83 11.39
CA LEU A 620 17.38 4.87 12.85
C LEU A 620 16.46 5.99 13.31
N GLY A 621 15.70 5.72 14.38
CA GLY A 621 14.80 6.70 14.98
C GLY A 621 14.67 6.55 16.50
N ASN A 622 13.69 7.26 17.08
CA ASN A 622 13.51 7.30 18.53
C ASN A 622 12.92 6.02 19.12
N THR A 623 12.08 5.32 18.35
CA THR A 623 11.30 4.16 18.86
C THR A 623 11.79 2.84 18.31
N GLY A 624 12.76 2.85 17.39
CA GLY A 624 13.21 1.66 16.71
C GLY A 624 14.07 1.98 15.50
N TYR A 625 14.20 1.01 14.62
CA TYR A 625 14.90 1.16 13.35
C TYR A 625 14.15 0.44 12.24
N ILE A 626 14.38 0.91 11.02
CA ILE A 626 13.83 0.32 9.79
C ILE A 626 14.97 -0.27 8.95
N MET A 627 14.71 -1.41 8.34
CA MET A 627 15.58 -1.98 7.31
C MET A 627 14.86 -1.95 5.96
N VAL A 628 15.54 -1.40 4.95
CA VAL A 628 15.12 -1.37 3.53
C VAL A 628 16.10 -2.20 2.72
N ASP A 629 15.63 -3.23 2.03
CA ASP A 629 16.45 -3.96 1.07
C ASP A 629 16.47 -3.22 -0.28
N ASN A 630 17.56 -2.52 -0.57
CA ASN A 630 17.69 -1.71 -1.79
C ASN A 630 17.58 -2.52 -3.08
N ARG A 631 17.92 -3.82 -3.05
CA ARG A 631 17.87 -4.71 -4.23
C ARG A 631 16.44 -5.05 -4.63
N ASN A 632 15.54 -5.11 -3.65
CA ASN A 632 14.15 -5.49 -3.82
C ASN A 632 13.19 -4.30 -3.61
N PHE A 633 13.73 -3.10 -3.49
CA PHE A 633 12.91 -1.90 -3.31
C PHE A 633 12.23 -1.52 -4.63
N MET A 634 10.91 -1.52 -4.64
CA MET A 634 10.09 -1.15 -5.79
C MET A 634 9.18 0.02 -5.45
N LEU A 635 9.00 0.93 -6.40
CA LEU A 635 7.96 1.95 -6.37
C LEU A 635 6.66 1.37 -6.92
N ASN A 636 5.54 1.91 -6.46
CA ASN A 636 4.23 1.59 -7.02
C ASN A 636 4.06 2.39 -8.33
N ASP A 637 4.30 1.76 -9.45
CA ASP A 637 4.17 2.33 -10.79
C ASP A 637 2.78 2.08 -11.41
N ILE A 638 1.86 1.44 -10.67
CA ILE A 638 0.49 1.18 -11.12
C ILE A 638 -0.30 2.50 -11.09
N PRO A 639 -0.75 3.01 -12.24
CA PRO A 639 -1.55 4.22 -12.27
C PRO A 639 -2.93 3.96 -11.66
N ALA A 640 -3.35 4.83 -10.75
CA ALA A 640 -4.67 4.76 -10.13
C ALA A 640 -5.71 5.51 -10.97
N SER A 641 -6.95 4.98 -11.04
CA SER A 641 -8.06 5.61 -11.74
C SER A 641 -9.02 6.29 -10.76
N VAL A 642 -9.61 7.41 -11.17
CA VAL A 642 -10.61 8.12 -10.37
C VAL A 642 -12.01 7.66 -10.72
N ILE A 643 -12.80 7.31 -9.71
CA ILE A 643 -14.20 6.88 -9.83
C ILE A 643 -15.09 7.91 -9.13
N LEU A 644 -16.09 8.44 -9.84
CA LEU A 644 -17.07 9.35 -9.25
C LEU A 644 -18.09 8.53 -8.46
N THR A 645 -18.28 8.83 -7.17
CA THR A 645 -19.07 7.98 -6.28
C THR A 645 -20.41 8.58 -5.90
N THR A 646 -20.44 9.84 -5.50
CA THR A 646 -21.62 10.46 -4.89
C THR A 646 -21.82 11.87 -5.40
N LEU A 647 -23.07 12.21 -5.72
CA LEU A 647 -23.51 13.56 -6.04
C LEU A 647 -24.43 14.09 -4.93
N ARG A 648 -24.16 15.30 -4.46
CA ARG A 648 -25.09 16.07 -3.62
C ARG A 648 -25.46 17.37 -4.33
N ILE A 649 -26.72 17.70 -4.31
CA ILE A 649 -27.23 18.99 -4.82
C ILE A 649 -27.91 19.69 -3.66
N ASN A 650 -27.50 20.93 -3.39
CA ASN A 650 -27.97 21.70 -2.23
C ASN A 650 -27.91 20.86 -0.92
N ASN A 651 -26.79 20.15 -0.71
CA ASN A 651 -26.51 19.23 0.41
C ASN A 651 -27.40 17.97 0.48
N LYS A 652 -28.27 17.72 -0.49
CA LYS A 652 -29.12 16.53 -0.56
C LYS A 652 -28.48 15.49 -1.47
N LEU A 653 -28.29 14.27 -0.95
CA LEU A 653 -27.80 13.13 -1.70
C LEU A 653 -28.72 12.82 -2.86
N GLN A 654 -28.17 12.69 -4.07
CA GLN A 654 -28.84 12.25 -5.26
C GLN A 654 -28.59 10.76 -5.49
N ARG A 655 -29.65 10.01 -5.65
CA ARG A 655 -29.60 8.58 -6.03
C ARG A 655 -30.25 8.38 -7.38
N PRO A 656 -29.80 7.39 -8.16
CA PRO A 656 -30.42 7.08 -9.44
C PRO A 656 -31.90 6.70 -9.27
N CYS A 657 -32.77 7.45 -9.84
CA CYS A 657 -34.20 7.13 -9.97
C CYS A 657 -34.85 8.04 -11.03
N GLU A 658 -36.05 7.67 -11.53
CA GLU A 658 -36.76 8.40 -12.58
C GLU A 658 -37.07 9.88 -12.26
N SER A 659 -37.13 10.22 -10.97
CA SER A 659 -37.38 11.62 -10.53
C SER A 659 -36.09 12.37 -10.15
N SER A 660 -34.95 11.73 -10.22
CA SER A 660 -33.62 12.28 -9.87
C SER A 660 -33.00 13.00 -11.08
N VAL A 661 -31.95 13.77 -10.78
CA VAL A 661 -31.05 14.32 -11.81
C VAL A 661 -30.16 13.22 -12.40
N LEU A 662 -30.04 12.08 -11.68
CA LEU A 662 -29.26 10.92 -12.10
C LEU A 662 -30.20 9.81 -12.59
N ASP A 663 -30.08 9.45 -13.85
CA ASP A 663 -30.73 8.26 -14.42
C ASP A 663 -29.93 6.99 -14.08
N LYS A 664 -28.61 7.14 -13.92
CA LYS A 664 -27.64 6.09 -13.62
C LYS A 664 -26.75 6.52 -12.46
N CYS A 665 -25.99 5.57 -11.89
CA CYS A 665 -24.97 5.92 -10.92
C CYS A 665 -23.96 6.93 -11.50
N LEU A 666 -23.38 7.75 -10.64
CA LEU A 666 -22.51 8.85 -11.07
C LEU A 666 -21.29 8.37 -11.85
N ALA A 667 -20.77 7.18 -11.54
CA ALA A 667 -19.65 6.57 -12.26
C ALA A 667 -19.95 6.28 -13.75
N GLU A 668 -21.23 6.06 -14.11
CA GLU A 668 -21.66 5.84 -15.50
C GLU A 668 -22.23 7.09 -16.18
N THR A 669 -22.32 8.20 -15.44
CA THR A 669 -22.89 9.45 -15.94
C THR A 669 -21.79 10.26 -16.64
N SER A 670 -21.96 10.48 -17.94
CA SER A 670 -21.04 11.32 -18.73
C SER A 670 -21.46 12.79 -18.76
N VAL A 671 -22.76 13.05 -18.62
CA VAL A 671 -23.34 14.41 -18.66
C VAL A 671 -24.34 14.57 -17.52
N LEU A 672 -24.13 15.58 -16.69
CA LEU A 672 -25.00 15.95 -15.57
C LEU A 672 -25.76 17.20 -15.91
N CYS A 673 -27.08 17.09 -16.09
CA CYS A 673 -27.96 18.23 -16.41
C CYS A 673 -28.61 18.80 -15.15
N LEU A 674 -28.26 20.04 -14.79
CA LEU A 674 -28.73 20.75 -13.61
C LEU A 674 -29.76 21.82 -13.97
N LYS A 675 -30.76 22.00 -13.13
CA LYS A 675 -31.70 23.13 -13.24
C LYS A 675 -31.04 24.41 -12.69
N HIS A 676 -31.51 25.56 -13.13
CA HIS A 676 -31.00 26.88 -12.70
C HIS A 676 -30.98 27.14 -11.18
N ASN A 677 -31.72 26.37 -10.39
CA ASN A 677 -31.76 26.45 -8.93
C ASN A 677 -30.96 25.35 -8.24
N GLN A 678 -30.24 24.55 -9.00
CA GLN A 678 -29.38 23.44 -8.55
C GLN A 678 -27.91 23.83 -8.72
N THR A 679 -27.51 24.96 -8.16
CA THR A 679 -26.21 25.60 -8.41
C THR A 679 -25.12 25.23 -7.41
N ASN A 680 -25.50 24.61 -6.30
CA ASN A 680 -24.55 24.15 -5.28
C ASN A 680 -24.41 22.63 -5.39
N ILE A 681 -23.27 22.18 -5.85
CA ILE A 681 -22.99 20.76 -6.03
C ILE A 681 -21.78 20.33 -5.24
N SER A 682 -21.82 19.11 -4.78
CA SER A 682 -20.68 18.39 -4.20
C SER A 682 -20.59 17.06 -4.91
N ILE A 683 -19.38 16.74 -5.38
CA ILE A 683 -19.08 15.50 -6.08
C ILE A 683 -17.99 14.79 -5.30
N ALA A 684 -18.31 13.60 -4.76
CA ALA A 684 -17.35 12.74 -4.13
C ALA A 684 -16.76 11.77 -5.16
N TYR A 685 -15.51 11.43 -4.94
CA TYR A 685 -14.75 10.51 -5.80
C TYR A 685 -13.82 9.63 -4.96
N ALA A 686 -13.42 8.50 -5.53
CA ALA A 686 -12.49 7.55 -4.94
C ALA A 686 -11.41 7.18 -5.97
N SER A 687 -10.36 6.49 -5.53
CA SER A 687 -9.41 5.81 -6.41
C SER A 687 -9.58 4.30 -6.31
N ASP A 688 -9.19 3.59 -7.35
CA ASP A 688 -9.11 2.12 -7.36
C ASP A 688 -7.79 1.60 -6.74
N ASN A 689 -6.99 2.48 -6.14
CA ASN A 689 -5.75 2.13 -5.46
C ASN A 689 -6.02 1.75 -4.00
N HIS A 690 -5.69 0.50 -3.66
CA HIS A 690 -5.76 -0.01 -2.28
C HIS A 690 -4.37 -0.12 -1.62
N ILE A 691 -3.29 0.13 -2.38
CA ILE A 691 -1.93 0.18 -1.88
C ILE A 691 -1.70 1.55 -1.26
N TYR A 692 -1.82 1.66 0.06
CA TYR A 692 -1.73 2.94 0.77
C TYR A 692 -2.66 4.03 0.21
N GLY A 693 -3.91 3.67 -0.10
CA GLY A 693 -4.89 4.56 -0.72
C GLY A 693 -5.15 5.88 0.05
N ASN A 694 -4.83 5.92 1.35
CA ASN A 694 -4.88 7.15 2.15
C ASN A 694 -3.81 8.19 1.75
N SER A 695 -2.76 7.77 1.05
CA SER A 695 -1.68 8.63 0.55
C SER A 695 -1.94 9.14 -0.87
N ASP A 696 -3.01 8.73 -1.51
CA ASP A 696 -3.38 9.22 -2.83
C ASP A 696 -3.63 10.73 -2.80
N ARG A 697 -3.12 11.42 -3.81
CA ARG A 697 -3.22 12.88 -3.95
C ARG A 697 -4.03 13.24 -5.18
N PHE A 698 -5.15 13.92 -4.97
CA PHE A 698 -6.08 14.26 -6.03
C PHE A 698 -5.89 15.67 -6.53
N PHE A 699 -6.10 15.85 -7.82
CA PHE A 699 -6.11 17.15 -8.49
C PHE A 699 -7.40 17.26 -9.29
N TYR A 700 -8.07 18.41 -9.20
CA TYR A 700 -9.25 18.68 -9.99
C TYR A 700 -9.18 20.04 -10.68
N LYS A 701 -9.94 20.15 -11.75
CA LYS A 701 -10.14 21.41 -12.48
C LYS A 701 -11.53 21.40 -13.12
N MET A 702 -12.29 22.44 -12.93
CA MET A 702 -13.52 22.69 -13.70
C MET A 702 -13.26 23.75 -14.76
N ASP A 703 -13.22 23.34 -16.01
CA ASP A 703 -13.05 24.25 -17.12
C ASP A 703 -14.20 25.26 -17.15
N GLY A 704 -13.88 26.55 -17.23
CA GLY A 704 -14.82 27.67 -17.13
C GLY A 704 -15.01 28.24 -15.72
N VAL A 705 -14.42 27.63 -14.67
CA VAL A 705 -14.44 28.10 -13.28
C VAL A 705 -13.04 28.26 -12.72
N ASP A 706 -12.24 27.18 -12.79
CA ASP A 706 -10.89 27.16 -12.22
C ASP A 706 -9.86 27.58 -13.28
N PRO A 707 -8.94 28.54 -12.99
CA PRO A 707 -7.91 28.95 -13.92
C PRO A 707 -6.90 27.82 -14.15
N ASP A 708 -6.51 27.12 -13.06
CA ASP A 708 -5.49 26.05 -13.07
C ASP A 708 -5.96 24.83 -12.27
N TRP A 709 -5.15 23.77 -12.29
CA TRP A 709 -5.38 22.60 -11.48
C TRP A 709 -5.32 22.93 -9.98
N VAL A 710 -6.36 22.54 -9.26
CA VAL A 710 -6.44 22.69 -7.80
C VAL A 710 -5.94 21.38 -7.14
N ASP A 711 -4.96 21.51 -6.26
CA ASP A 711 -4.47 20.41 -5.46
C ASP A 711 -5.43 20.18 -4.27
N ALA A 712 -6.14 19.07 -4.32
CA ALA A 712 -7.05 18.66 -3.25
C ALA A 712 -6.34 17.91 -2.10
N GLY A 713 -5.06 17.53 -2.28
CA GLY A 713 -4.40 16.60 -1.37
C GLY A 713 -5.12 15.25 -1.33
N ASN A 714 -5.39 14.74 -0.13
CA ASN A 714 -6.14 13.47 0.06
C ASN A 714 -7.67 13.67 0.18
N ARG A 715 -8.19 14.87 -0.03
CA ARG A 715 -9.65 15.12 -0.03
C ARG A 715 -10.30 14.40 -1.19
N ARG A 716 -11.41 13.72 -0.93
CA ARG A 716 -12.16 12.92 -1.89
C ARG A 716 -13.51 13.54 -2.23
N GLU A 717 -13.64 14.85 -2.15
CA GLU A 717 -14.84 15.57 -2.46
C GLU A 717 -14.51 16.98 -2.95
N VAL A 718 -15.17 17.43 -4.00
CA VAL A 718 -15.07 18.78 -4.53
C VAL A 718 -16.40 19.48 -4.43
N PHE A 719 -16.37 20.76 -4.09
CA PHE A 719 -17.54 21.61 -3.91
C PHE A 719 -17.51 22.80 -4.87
N TYR A 720 -18.61 23.00 -5.57
CA TYR A 720 -18.84 24.23 -6.34
C TYR A 720 -20.15 24.85 -5.90
N SER A 721 -20.12 26.15 -5.65
CA SER A 721 -21.28 26.91 -5.24
C SER A 721 -21.62 27.98 -6.28
N ASN A 722 -22.92 28.25 -6.45
CA ASN A 722 -23.44 29.31 -7.30
C ASN A 722 -22.95 29.22 -8.75
N LEU A 723 -22.99 28.02 -9.33
CA LEU A 723 -22.65 27.82 -10.75
C LEU A 723 -23.66 28.58 -11.63
N ALA A 724 -23.18 29.45 -12.49
CA ALA A 724 -24.00 30.14 -13.48
C ALA A 724 -24.55 29.17 -14.54
N SER A 725 -25.55 29.58 -15.28
CA SER A 725 -26.02 28.81 -16.44
C SER A 725 -24.96 28.73 -17.51
N GLY A 726 -24.59 27.50 -17.92
CA GLY A 726 -23.52 27.26 -18.86
C GLY A 726 -23.10 25.79 -18.91
N ASN A 727 -22.08 25.52 -19.71
CA ASN A 727 -21.49 24.21 -19.88
C ASN A 727 -20.10 24.18 -19.25
N TYR A 728 -19.87 23.19 -18.41
CA TYR A 728 -18.63 23.00 -17.66
C TYR A 728 -18.09 21.59 -17.89
N LEU A 729 -16.77 21.43 -17.78
CA LEU A 729 -16.12 20.13 -17.79
C LEU A 729 -15.30 19.98 -16.50
N LEU A 730 -15.77 19.13 -15.60
CA LEU A 730 -15.00 18.73 -14.42
C LEU A 730 -14.00 17.65 -14.83
N ARG A 731 -12.73 17.88 -14.52
CA ARG A 731 -11.61 16.98 -14.75
C ARG A 731 -10.99 16.65 -13.41
N ILE A 732 -10.76 15.36 -13.15
CA ILE A 732 -10.11 14.91 -11.91
C ILE A 732 -9.05 13.89 -12.28
N LYS A 733 -7.89 13.98 -11.64
CA LYS A 733 -6.81 12.98 -11.73
C LYS A 733 -6.24 12.70 -10.35
N VAL A 734 -5.57 11.58 -10.23
CA VAL A 734 -4.96 11.13 -8.97
C VAL A 734 -3.48 10.79 -9.18
N LEU A 735 -2.65 11.12 -8.22
CA LEU A 735 -1.32 10.56 -8.04
C LEU A 735 -1.44 9.48 -6.97
N ASN A 736 -0.92 8.29 -7.25
CA ASN A 736 -0.86 7.24 -6.26
C ASN A 736 0.16 7.57 -5.14
N ASN A 737 0.26 6.70 -4.15
CA ASN A 737 1.14 6.85 -2.99
C ASN A 737 2.63 7.10 -3.33
N ASP A 738 3.11 6.68 -4.48
CA ASP A 738 4.51 6.85 -4.91
C ASP A 738 4.65 7.92 -6.04
N GLY A 739 3.57 8.64 -6.38
CA GLY A 739 3.59 9.78 -7.29
C GLY A 739 3.32 9.43 -8.76
N THR A 740 2.90 8.21 -9.08
CA THR A 740 2.49 7.84 -10.43
C THR A 740 1.15 8.46 -10.77
N ILE A 741 1.09 9.19 -11.89
CA ILE A 741 -0.11 9.90 -12.35
C ILE A 741 -1.06 8.93 -13.03
N GLY A 742 -2.31 8.91 -12.59
CA GLY A 742 -3.38 8.17 -13.22
C GLY A 742 -4.08 8.91 -14.36
N PRO A 743 -4.98 8.23 -15.11
CA PRO A 743 -5.77 8.85 -16.16
C PRO A 743 -6.74 9.89 -15.61
N GLU A 744 -7.11 10.86 -16.47
CA GLU A 744 -8.11 11.86 -16.12
C GLU A 744 -9.52 11.30 -16.27
N THR A 745 -10.34 11.52 -15.24
CA THR A 745 -11.80 11.28 -15.29
C THR A 745 -12.52 12.58 -15.59
N HIS A 746 -13.49 12.53 -16.48
CA HIS A 746 -14.22 13.69 -16.98
C HIS A 746 -15.72 13.57 -16.68
N LEU A 747 -16.32 14.70 -16.26
CA LEU A 747 -17.77 14.84 -16.13
C LEU A 747 -18.23 16.16 -16.75
N LYS A 748 -19.07 16.10 -17.78
CA LYS A 748 -19.74 17.30 -18.31
C LYS A 748 -20.87 17.71 -17.40
N ILE A 749 -20.97 19.01 -17.09
CA ILE A 749 -22.01 19.56 -16.25
C ILE A 749 -22.70 20.69 -17.04
N GLU A 750 -23.98 20.53 -17.31
CA GLU A 750 -24.80 21.52 -17.99
C GLU A 750 -25.78 22.16 -17.00
N VAL A 751 -25.63 23.45 -16.74
CA VAL A 751 -26.58 24.22 -15.91
C VAL A 751 -27.55 24.95 -16.82
N LEU A 752 -28.78 24.50 -16.84
CA LEU A 752 -29.84 25.07 -17.71
C LEU A 752 -30.23 26.48 -17.27
N PRO A 753 -30.41 27.41 -18.21
CA PRO A 753 -30.90 28.75 -17.88
C PRO A 753 -32.36 28.69 -17.36
N PRO A 754 -32.73 29.63 -16.49
CA PRO A 754 -34.13 29.76 -16.05
C PRO A 754 -35.06 29.99 -17.25
N LEU A 755 -36.34 29.63 -17.08
CA LEU A 755 -37.33 29.69 -18.14
C LEU A 755 -37.41 31.07 -18.80
N TRP A 756 -37.28 32.11 -17.99
CA TRP A 756 -37.32 33.51 -18.45
C TRP A 756 -36.09 33.99 -19.18
N ALA A 757 -34.95 33.26 -19.10
CA ALA A 757 -33.70 33.56 -19.78
C ALA A 757 -33.41 32.58 -20.94
N ARG A 758 -34.41 31.83 -21.40
CA ARG A 758 -34.28 30.97 -22.59
C ARG A 758 -34.51 31.78 -23.86
N TRP A 759 -33.96 31.35 -25.00
CA TRP A 759 -34.02 32.05 -26.27
C TRP A 759 -35.48 32.47 -26.69
N TRP A 760 -36.48 31.61 -26.47
CA TRP A 760 -37.87 31.91 -26.76
C TRP A 760 -38.43 33.00 -25.84
N ALA A 761 -37.98 33.14 -24.60
CA ALA A 761 -38.38 34.20 -23.69
C ALA A 761 -37.89 35.57 -24.19
N PHE A 762 -36.67 35.65 -24.74
CA PHE A 762 -36.16 36.85 -25.38
C PHE A 762 -36.97 37.22 -26.62
N ALA A 763 -37.44 36.24 -27.41
CA ALA A 763 -38.35 36.50 -28.53
C ALA A 763 -39.70 37.10 -28.04
N ILE A 764 -40.26 36.59 -26.94
CA ILE A 764 -41.46 37.15 -26.31
C ILE A 764 -41.17 38.57 -25.79
N TYR A 765 -40.05 38.83 -25.14
CA TYR A 765 -39.70 40.16 -24.68
C TYR A 765 -39.53 41.14 -25.84
N ALA A 766 -38.89 40.73 -26.91
CA ALA A 766 -38.77 41.54 -28.13
C ALA A 766 -40.14 41.87 -28.74
N ALA A 767 -41.06 40.88 -28.79
CA ALA A 767 -42.42 41.10 -29.27
C ALA A 767 -43.21 42.08 -28.37
N ILE A 768 -43.07 41.94 -27.05
CA ILE A 768 -43.70 42.87 -26.08
C ILE A 768 -43.12 44.29 -26.25
N ILE A 769 -41.83 44.45 -26.35
CA ILE A 769 -41.16 45.74 -26.56
C ILE A 769 -41.63 46.34 -27.89
N PHE A 770 -41.66 45.55 -28.96
CA PHE A 770 -42.18 46.00 -30.26
C PHE A 770 -43.64 46.45 -30.19
N TYR A 771 -44.47 45.70 -29.50
CA TYR A 771 -45.86 46.08 -29.30
C TYR A 771 -46.01 47.39 -28.53
N ILE A 772 -45.26 47.57 -27.45
CA ILE A 772 -45.23 48.80 -26.65
C ILE A 772 -44.79 49.99 -27.51
N LEU A 773 -43.72 49.77 -28.32
CA LEU A 773 -43.19 50.79 -29.21
C LEU A 773 -44.24 51.22 -30.26
N GLN A 774 -44.89 50.25 -30.86
CA GLN A 774 -45.99 50.55 -31.81
C GLN A 774 -47.15 51.35 -31.15
N ARG A 775 -47.53 50.95 -29.91
CA ARG A 775 -48.55 51.67 -29.16
C ARG A 775 -48.09 53.08 -28.80
N TYR A 776 -46.81 53.24 -28.45
CA TYR A 776 -46.27 54.56 -28.17
C TYR A 776 -46.19 55.44 -29.40
N ILE A 777 -45.80 54.92 -30.55
CA ILE A 777 -45.82 55.68 -31.83
C ILE A 777 -47.20 56.06 -32.20
N ALA A 778 -48.21 55.15 -32.13
CA ALA A 778 -49.61 55.42 -32.40
C ALA A 778 -50.17 56.49 -31.45
N TYR A 779 -49.80 56.43 -30.15
CA TYR A 779 -50.18 57.46 -29.17
C TYR A 779 -49.58 58.81 -29.49
N LYS A 780 -48.32 58.90 -29.88
CA LYS A 780 -47.63 60.11 -30.24
C LYS A 780 -48.19 60.71 -31.52
N GLN A 781 -48.54 59.87 -32.52
CA GLN A 781 -49.21 60.30 -33.75
C GLN A 781 -50.63 60.85 -33.50
N ARG A 782 -51.36 60.19 -32.58
CA ARG A 782 -52.69 60.61 -32.16
C ARG A 782 -52.65 61.93 -31.41
N LYS A 783 -51.67 62.13 -30.54
CA LYS A 783 -51.45 63.36 -29.82
C LYS A 783 -51.05 64.50 -30.78
N GLN A 784 -50.20 64.31 -31.77
CA GLN A 784 -49.83 65.23 -32.74
C GLN A 784 -50.99 65.67 -33.68
N ARG A 785 -51.85 64.72 -34.01
CA ARG A 785 -53.11 65.00 -34.76
C ARG A 785 -54.08 65.86 -33.99
N LEU A 786 -54.26 65.57 -32.69
CA LEU A 786 -55.10 66.36 -31.78
C LEU A 786 -54.50 67.76 -31.53
N GLU A 787 -53.21 67.93 -31.39
CA GLU A 787 -52.54 69.23 -31.29
C GLU A 787 -52.69 70.02 -32.61
N HIS A 788 -52.59 69.35 -33.75
CA HIS A 788 -52.81 70.03 -35.05
C HIS A 788 -54.29 70.45 -35.30
N GLU A 789 -55.21 69.57 -34.88
CA GLU A 789 -56.65 69.94 -34.93
C GLU A 789 -56.97 71.08 -33.97
N LEU A 790 -56.34 71.15 -32.76
CA LEU A 790 -56.47 72.29 -31.85
C LEU A 790 -55.82 73.60 -32.37
N TYR A 791 -54.75 73.50 -33.20
CA TYR A 791 -54.13 74.63 -33.83
C TYR A 791 -54.88 75.20 -35.05
N LEU A 792 -55.74 74.33 -35.65
CA LEU A 792 -56.63 74.70 -36.77
C LEU A 792 -57.97 75.24 -36.36
N LYS A 793 -58.35 75.14 -35.09
CA LYS A 793 -59.50 75.82 -34.46
C LYS A 793 -59.02 77.11 -33.74
#